data_6bb2a9b3ce83edd683d006de9e1c3d8a
#
_entry.id   6bb2a9b3ce83edd683d006de9e1c3d8a
#
_cell.length_a   1.000
_cell.length_b   1.000
_cell.length_c   1.000
_cell.angle_alpha   90.00
_cell.angle_beta   90.00
_cell.angle_gamma   90.00
#
_symmetry.space_group_name_H-M   'P 1'
#
loop_
_entity.id
_entity.type
_entity.pdbx_description
1 polymer ?
#
loop_
_entity_poly.entity_id
_entity_poly.type
_entity_poly.pdbx_seq_one_letter_code
_entity_poly.pdbx_strand_id
1 'polypeptide(L)'
;MNAVQGNVRKQWMLEGLDCANCAMKIENKVKKIEGVASCSVNFTMKLMTLETAAADAEAVSAEARRTVNTLEPHVKIKELKAAGVRRQPQAGSSPEQGSSHAHTHQSAAAHGHGHEALGQADVQSLNHSVDDHVAAHSHGGTHDHSHEAQEHGDAHGHSHEHGEGDTRRILLRLGAGAVLAAAGMFLPVSGITELLIFLAAYLIVGGEVVWSAARNIIRGQVFDENFLMALATIGAFAIGEYPEGVAVMLFYQVGELFQGLAVNRSRRSISALMDIRPEFAYLKEGSSLRRVAPEEVNIGDHIVVKPGEKVPLDGTILEGSAMMDTSALTGESVPRAAEPGSKVLSGFINRNGVVTIEVTKDFGESAVSKILELVQNASNNKAKTENFITKFARGYTPVVVITALLLAVIPPLVLSGATFSDWIYRALVFLVISCPCALVVSIPLGFFGGIGAASKSGILVKGSNFLEALNDVKVVVFDKTGTLTKGEFKVAGIYPTEGFEENDLLRTAAYAESHSSHPIAESIRAAYGEEIPGEAIADYNEISGHGIAVTVEGRAVLAGNARLMEREGIASRTPEAHGTVVHIAVDKQYAGYLVIADEVKEDSLQAVQALGRLGIHRTVMLTGDALAVAEAVGQQLGIGEIHAELLPQHKVEAIEKLEREKSQREKIIFVGDGINDTPVLARADVGIAMGGLGSDAAIEAADIVIMTDEPSKIATAISIAKRTRTIVWQNIIFALAVKAIFLLLGAFGIATMWEAVFSDVGVTVLAVLNSVRALQPPKAV
;
A
#
# COMPACT_ATOMS: atom_id res chain seq x y z
N MET A 1 -35.35 4.51 13.88
CA MET A 1 -34.33 5.48 14.25
C MET A 1 -33.19 4.69 14.89
N ASN A 2 -32.28 4.15 14.12
CA ASN A 2 -31.06 3.51 14.61
C ASN A 2 -29.91 4.47 14.35
N ALA A 3 -29.33 4.97 15.44
CA ALA A 3 -28.12 5.77 15.41
C ALA A 3 -27.00 4.91 14.81
N VAL A 4 -26.32 5.43 13.79
CA VAL A 4 -25.07 4.87 13.24
C VAL A 4 -24.02 5.03 14.33
N GLN A 5 -23.79 3.98 15.12
CA GLN A 5 -22.67 3.90 16.06
C GLN A 5 -21.40 3.68 15.25
N GLY A 6 -20.52 4.67 15.23
CA GLY A 6 -19.21 4.56 14.58
C GLY A 6 -18.35 3.48 15.24
N ASN A 7 -17.73 2.60 14.45
CA ASN A 7 -16.76 1.64 14.93
C ASN A 7 -15.44 2.35 15.30
N VAL A 8 -14.84 1.93 16.41
CA VAL A 8 -13.50 2.37 16.83
C VAL A 8 -12.49 1.33 16.38
N ARG A 9 -11.44 1.78 15.69
CA ARG A 9 -10.33 0.95 15.23
C ARG A 9 -9.12 1.16 16.13
N LYS A 10 -8.55 0.07 16.66
CA LYS A 10 -7.32 0.06 17.45
C LYS A 10 -6.27 -0.81 16.77
N GLN A 11 -5.01 -0.37 16.83
CA GLN A 11 -3.88 -1.10 16.26
C GLN A 11 -2.84 -1.37 17.33
N TRP A 12 -2.35 -2.61 17.37
CA TRP A 12 -1.34 -3.06 18.32
C TRP A 12 -0.19 -3.76 17.63
N MET A 13 1.02 -3.36 17.98
CA MET A 13 2.23 -4.09 17.62
C MET A 13 2.37 -5.29 18.55
N LEU A 14 2.55 -6.48 17.98
CA LEU A 14 2.74 -7.74 18.69
C LEU A 14 4.23 -8.13 18.64
N GLU A 15 5.04 -7.53 19.49
CA GLU A 15 6.48 -7.82 19.56
C GLU A 15 6.71 -9.24 20.08
N GLY A 16 7.56 -10.01 19.40
CA GLY A 16 7.80 -11.43 19.71
C GLY A 16 6.84 -12.40 19.03
N LEU A 17 5.96 -11.93 18.14
CA LEU A 17 5.14 -12.81 17.31
C LEU A 17 5.98 -13.39 16.18
N ASP A 18 6.45 -14.63 16.31
CA ASP A 18 7.41 -15.24 15.40
C ASP A 18 6.84 -16.43 14.60
N CYS A 19 5.59 -16.79 14.84
CA CYS A 19 4.90 -17.92 14.21
C CYS A 19 3.64 -17.46 13.46
N ALA A 20 3.55 -17.78 12.17
CA ALA A 20 2.36 -17.45 11.36
C ALA A 20 1.09 -18.16 11.87
N ASN A 21 1.23 -19.39 12.41
CA ASN A 21 0.12 -20.13 13.01
C ASN A 21 -0.34 -19.48 14.32
N CYS A 22 0.58 -18.89 15.09
CA CYS A 22 0.26 -18.13 16.30
C CYS A 22 -0.55 -16.86 15.98
N ALA A 23 -0.13 -16.14 14.93
CA ALA A 23 -0.89 -14.98 14.42
C ALA A 23 -2.34 -15.35 14.08
N MET A 24 -2.53 -16.46 13.38
CA MET A 24 -3.83 -16.98 13.00
C MET A 24 -4.69 -17.41 14.20
N LYS A 25 -4.06 -18.01 15.22
CA LYS A 25 -4.74 -18.42 16.44
C LYS A 25 -5.25 -17.22 17.23
N ILE A 26 -4.41 -16.19 17.34
CA ILE A 26 -4.79 -14.91 17.95
C ILE A 26 -5.98 -14.32 17.20
N GLU A 27 -5.88 -14.18 15.89
CA GLU A 27 -6.95 -13.62 15.04
C GLU A 27 -8.28 -14.35 15.23
N ASN A 28 -8.26 -15.70 15.14
CA ASN A 28 -9.48 -16.52 15.24
C ASN A 28 -10.11 -16.53 16.64
N LYS A 29 -9.33 -16.36 17.70
CA LYS A 29 -9.85 -16.31 19.08
C LYS A 29 -10.37 -14.93 19.40
N VAL A 30 -9.67 -13.86 19.01
CA VAL A 30 -10.13 -12.49 19.24
C VAL A 30 -11.38 -12.17 18.43
N LYS A 31 -11.52 -12.67 17.20
CA LYS A 31 -12.77 -12.55 16.40
C LYS A 31 -14.00 -13.13 17.08
N LYS A 32 -13.84 -14.04 18.05
CA LYS A 32 -14.94 -14.68 18.77
C LYS A 32 -15.34 -13.93 20.05
N ILE A 33 -14.64 -12.88 20.42
CA ILE A 33 -14.99 -12.04 21.56
C ILE A 33 -16.24 -11.23 21.19
N GLU A 34 -17.21 -11.22 22.08
CA GLU A 34 -18.44 -10.45 21.90
C GLU A 34 -18.13 -8.95 21.85
N GLY A 35 -18.70 -8.24 20.86
CA GLY A 35 -18.39 -6.84 20.59
C GLY A 35 -17.25 -6.58 19.61
N VAL A 36 -16.54 -7.60 19.11
CA VAL A 36 -15.55 -7.47 18.04
C VAL A 36 -16.25 -7.50 16.68
N ALA A 37 -16.21 -6.39 15.97
CA ALA A 37 -16.70 -6.29 14.59
C ALA A 37 -15.75 -6.96 13.61
N SER A 38 -14.45 -6.66 13.72
CA SER A 38 -13.41 -7.31 12.95
C SER A 38 -12.10 -7.41 13.74
N CYS A 39 -11.29 -8.42 13.45
CA CYS A 39 -9.93 -8.54 13.94
C CYS A 39 -9.05 -9.15 12.86
N SER A 40 -7.88 -8.58 12.64
CA SER A 40 -6.88 -9.15 11.75
C SER A 40 -5.50 -9.09 12.38
N VAL A 41 -4.70 -10.13 12.18
CA VAL A 41 -3.32 -10.20 12.65
C VAL A 41 -2.38 -10.40 11.48
N ASN A 42 -1.63 -9.35 11.18
CA ASN A 42 -0.57 -9.39 10.20
C ASN A 42 0.70 -9.99 10.82
N PHE A 43 0.98 -11.24 10.52
CA PHE A 43 2.19 -11.90 10.99
C PHE A 43 3.47 -11.21 10.52
N THR A 44 3.51 -10.77 9.26
CA THR A 44 4.71 -10.17 8.64
C THR A 44 5.04 -8.81 9.25
N MET A 45 4.04 -8.01 9.53
CA MET A 45 4.19 -6.68 10.17
C MET A 45 4.13 -6.76 11.70
N LYS A 46 3.81 -7.92 12.27
CA LYS A 46 3.52 -8.10 13.70
C LYS A 46 2.44 -7.15 14.21
N LEU A 47 1.47 -6.82 13.37
CA LEU A 47 0.42 -5.84 13.64
C LEU A 47 -0.92 -6.54 13.81
N MET A 48 -1.64 -6.20 14.88
CA MET A 48 -3.02 -6.59 15.10
C MET A 48 -3.93 -5.38 14.99
N THR A 49 -4.94 -5.47 14.15
CA THR A 49 -5.98 -4.46 14.00
C THR A 49 -7.29 -5.02 14.56
N LEU A 50 -7.92 -4.26 15.44
CA LEU A 50 -9.17 -4.60 16.14
C LEU A 50 -10.21 -3.50 15.86
N GLU A 51 -11.37 -3.88 15.37
CA GLU A 51 -12.53 -3.00 15.19
C GLU A 51 -13.66 -3.41 16.13
N THR A 52 -14.21 -2.45 16.85
CA THR A 52 -15.27 -2.65 17.84
C THR A 52 -16.20 -1.44 17.90
N ALA A 53 -17.42 -1.63 18.39
CA ALA A 53 -18.35 -0.52 18.63
C ALA A 53 -17.77 0.46 19.67
N ALA A 54 -17.99 1.76 19.48
CA ALA A 54 -17.42 2.80 20.33
C ALA A 54 -17.81 2.66 21.82
N ALA A 55 -19.00 2.11 22.12
CA ALA A 55 -19.49 1.91 23.47
C ALA A 55 -18.67 0.85 24.26
N ASP A 56 -18.16 -0.17 23.58
CA ASP A 56 -17.51 -1.34 24.21
C ASP A 56 -15.99 -1.36 24.00
N ALA A 57 -15.44 -0.34 23.36
CA ALA A 57 -14.05 -0.33 22.85
C ALA A 57 -12.99 -0.61 23.93
N GLU A 58 -13.16 -0.15 25.17
CA GLU A 58 -12.19 -0.39 26.23
C GLU A 58 -12.32 -1.80 26.83
N ALA A 59 -13.53 -2.27 27.07
CA ALA A 59 -13.78 -3.60 27.61
C ALA A 59 -13.32 -4.69 26.64
N VAL A 60 -13.71 -4.57 25.36
CA VAL A 60 -13.31 -5.48 24.29
C VAL A 60 -11.79 -5.46 24.07
N SER A 61 -11.16 -4.28 24.13
CA SER A 61 -9.71 -4.14 24.04
C SER A 61 -8.98 -4.83 25.20
N ALA A 62 -9.48 -4.72 26.41
CA ALA A 62 -8.90 -5.37 27.59
C ALA A 62 -9.01 -6.91 27.48
N GLU A 63 -10.15 -7.42 27.01
CA GLU A 63 -10.36 -8.85 26.81
C GLU A 63 -9.52 -9.41 25.65
N ALA A 64 -9.41 -8.66 24.55
CA ALA A 64 -8.53 -9.02 23.44
C ALA A 64 -7.06 -9.09 23.88
N ARG A 65 -6.57 -8.13 24.67
CA ARG A 65 -5.21 -8.17 25.26
C ARG A 65 -5.02 -9.39 26.17
N ARG A 66 -5.99 -9.71 27.02
CA ARG A 66 -5.95 -10.92 27.85
C ARG A 66 -5.87 -12.19 26.99
N THR A 67 -6.67 -12.23 25.94
CA THR A 67 -6.69 -13.37 24.99
C THR A 67 -5.35 -13.54 24.29
N VAL A 68 -4.74 -12.46 23.80
CA VAL A 68 -3.38 -12.50 23.21
C VAL A 68 -2.36 -12.99 24.22
N ASN A 69 -2.31 -12.42 25.42
CA ASN A 69 -1.38 -12.82 26.47
C ASN A 69 -1.60 -14.25 26.96
N THR A 70 -2.84 -14.75 26.90
CA THR A 70 -3.13 -16.16 27.25
C THR A 70 -2.66 -17.11 26.18
N LEU A 71 -2.80 -16.74 24.90
CA LEU A 71 -2.37 -17.58 23.78
C LEU A 71 -0.86 -17.56 23.61
N GLU A 72 -0.26 -16.38 23.70
CA GLU A 72 1.18 -16.16 23.45
C GLU A 72 1.76 -15.22 24.54
N PRO A 73 2.11 -15.73 25.73
CA PRO A 73 2.57 -14.91 26.85
C PRO A 73 3.88 -14.17 26.64
N HIS A 74 4.68 -14.60 25.67
CA HIS A 74 5.95 -13.97 25.31
C HIS A 74 5.75 -12.77 24.36
N VAL A 75 4.57 -12.63 23.77
CA VAL A 75 4.24 -11.53 22.88
C VAL A 75 3.94 -10.28 23.70
N LYS A 76 4.72 -9.23 23.50
CA LYS A 76 4.48 -7.92 24.10
C LYS A 76 3.56 -7.11 23.20
N ILE A 77 2.48 -6.59 23.79
CA ILE A 77 1.48 -5.77 23.09
C ILE A 77 1.81 -4.31 23.31
N LYS A 78 2.18 -3.60 22.24
CA LYS A 78 2.41 -2.15 22.24
C LYS A 78 1.31 -1.47 21.44
N GLU A 79 0.56 -0.58 22.06
CA GLU A 79 -0.49 0.17 21.38
C GLU A 79 0.12 1.23 20.48
N LEU A 80 -0.25 1.18 19.21
CA LEU A 80 0.06 2.26 18.28
C LEU A 80 -1.04 3.30 18.46
N LYS A 81 -0.67 4.52 18.86
CA LYS A 81 -1.63 5.62 18.95
C LYS A 81 -2.22 5.83 17.54
N ALA A 82 -3.52 5.62 17.41
CA ALA A 82 -4.23 6.03 16.22
C ALA A 82 -4.06 7.54 16.04
N ALA A 83 -3.69 7.98 14.85
CA ALA A 83 -3.77 9.39 14.47
C ALA A 83 -5.21 9.83 14.76
N GLY A 84 -5.37 10.81 15.65
CA GLY A 84 -6.62 11.09 16.31
C GLY A 84 -7.74 11.49 15.34
N VAL A 85 -8.80 10.72 15.33
CA VAL A 85 -10.12 11.20 14.87
C VAL A 85 -10.63 12.16 15.93
N ARG A 86 -10.42 13.46 15.76
CA ARG A 86 -11.11 14.49 16.53
C ARG A 86 -12.56 14.53 16.08
N ARG A 87 -13.47 14.43 17.04
CA ARG A 87 -14.91 14.67 16.89
C ARG A 87 -15.12 16.03 16.22
N GLN A 88 -15.88 16.06 15.13
CA GLN A 88 -16.47 17.28 14.59
C GLN A 88 -17.27 17.97 15.69
N PRO A 89 -17.16 19.29 15.86
CA PRO A 89 -18.08 20.04 16.73
C PRO A 89 -19.47 19.99 16.10
N GLN A 90 -20.43 19.47 16.84
CA GLN A 90 -21.84 19.56 16.47
C GLN A 90 -22.21 21.04 16.30
N ALA A 91 -22.73 21.37 15.12
CA ALA A 91 -23.36 22.67 14.85
C ALA A 91 -24.47 22.90 15.89
N GLY A 92 -24.25 23.91 16.71
CA GLY A 92 -25.20 24.34 17.73
C GLY A 92 -26.50 24.85 17.12
N SER A 93 -27.59 24.27 17.55
CA SER A 93 -28.94 24.79 17.39
C SER A 93 -29.03 26.18 17.97
N SER A 94 -29.58 27.13 17.22
CA SER A 94 -29.97 28.46 17.65
C SER A 94 -31.00 28.40 18.78
N PRO A 95 -30.91 29.23 19.82
CA PRO A 95 -32.03 29.49 20.66
C PRO A 95 -32.74 30.80 20.26
N GLU A 96 -34.04 30.71 20.25
CA GLU A 96 -35.00 31.82 20.15
C GLU A 96 -34.91 32.82 21.28
N GLN A 97 -35.40 33.99 20.96
CA GLN A 97 -35.55 35.24 21.64
C GLN A 97 -36.09 35.19 23.10
N GLY A 98 -35.58 36.13 23.92
CA GLY A 98 -36.18 36.52 25.18
C GLY A 98 -35.49 37.70 25.88
N SER A 99 -35.88 38.91 25.49
CA SER A 99 -36.03 40.19 26.23
C SER A 99 -35.12 40.61 27.39
N SER A 100 -34.55 41.82 27.22
CA SER A 100 -34.48 42.99 28.11
C SER A 100 -33.64 42.97 29.40
N HIS A 101 -32.64 43.79 29.48
CA HIS A 101 -32.58 45.06 30.22
C HIS A 101 -31.17 45.71 30.16
N ALA A 102 -31.22 47.01 30.01
CA ALA A 102 -30.14 47.98 29.96
C ALA A 102 -29.35 48.08 31.28
N HIS A 103 -28.07 48.45 31.21
CA HIS A 103 -27.54 49.59 31.95
C HIS A 103 -26.15 50.01 31.43
N THR A 104 -26.09 51.28 31.10
CA THR A 104 -25.12 52.29 30.86
C THR A 104 -23.88 52.29 31.79
N HIS A 105 -22.73 52.72 31.30
CA HIS A 105 -21.88 53.87 31.64
C HIS A 105 -20.47 53.66 31.12
N GLN A 106 -20.02 54.46 30.14
CA GLN A 106 -19.20 55.73 30.21
C GLN A 106 -17.72 55.47 30.50
N SER A 107 -16.92 55.70 29.49
CA SER A 107 -16.02 56.90 29.23
C SER A 107 -14.71 56.86 30.05
N ALA A 108 -13.55 57.16 29.54
CA ALA A 108 -12.96 58.26 28.82
C ALA A 108 -11.49 57.93 28.51
N ALA A 109 -10.93 58.21 27.34
CA ALA A 109 -10.07 59.36 27.01
C ALA A 109 -8.75 59.41 27.83
N ALA A 110 -7.57 59.66 27.37
CA ALA A 110 -6.99 60.29 26.17
C ALA A 110 -5.45 60.45 26.41
N HIS A 111 -4.75 60.88 25.37
CA HIS A 111 -3.41 61.53 25.36
C HIS A 111 -2.20 60.59 25.44
N GLY A 112 -1.18 60.64 24.61
CA GLY A 112 -0.76 61.61 23.57
C GLY A 112 0.76 61.81 23.65
N HIS A 113 1.39 62.10 22.51
CA HIS A 113 2.76 62.59 22.31
C HIS A 113 3.88 61.55 22.40
N GLY A 114 4.84 61.43 21.51
CA GLY A 114 5.32 62.31 20.39
C GLY A 114 6.86 62.27 20.36
N HIS A 115 7.40 62.41 19.17
CA HIS A 115 8.80 62.80 18.82
C HIS A 115 9.82 61.68 18.65
N GLU A 116 10.27 61.41 17.37
CA GLU A 116 11.44 62.01 16.67
C GLU A 116 12.80 61.57 17.30
N ALA A 117 13.85 61.20 16.63
CA ALA A 117 14.33 61.39 15.27
C ALA A 117 15.67 60.67 15.07
N LEU A 118 16.00 60.35 13.83
CA LEU A 118 17.31 60.45 13.16
C LEU A 118 18.57 59.73 13.71
N GLY A 119 19.20 59.01 12.80
CA GLY A 119 20.62 58.69 12.87
C GLY A 119 21.09 57.73 11.78
N GLN A 120 21.54 58.32 10.68
CA GLN A 120 22.22 57.69 9.52
C GLN A 120 23.67 57.29 9.84
N ALA A 121 24.19 56.48 8.90
CA ALA A 121 25.62 56.29 8.53
C ALA A 121 26.27 55.05 9.17
N ASP A 122 27.14 54.23 8.55
CA ASP A 122 27.78 54.27 7.23
C ASP A 122 28.35 52.92 6.88
N VAL A 123 28.53 52.70 5.60
CA VAL A 123 29.27 51.69 4.85
C VAL A 123 30.69 51.48 5.32
N GLN A 124 31.19 50.24 5.37
CA GLN A 124 32.44 49.93 4.66
C GLN A 124 32.71 48.42 4.58
N SER A 125 32.90 48.01 3.33
CA SER A 125 33.50 46.83 2.79
C SER A 125 34.89 46.47 3.33
N LEU A 126 35.26 45.19 3.37
CA LEU A 126 36.58 44.72 2.91
C LEU A 126 36.54 43.21 2.59
N ASN A 127 36.86 42.94 1.35
CA ASN A 127 37.34 41.65 0.84
C ASN A 127 38.66 41.25 1.49
N HIS A 128 38.89 39.97 1.68
CA HIS A 128 40.12 39.31 1.23
C HIS A 128 39.99 37.76 1.17
N SER A 129 40.54 37.32 0.13
CA SER A 129 40.73 36.02 -0.52
C SER A 129 41.73 35.07 0.16
N VAL A 130 41.44 33.76 -0.09
CA VAL A 130 42.40 32.70 -0.55
C VAL A 130 43.50 32.22 0.43
N ASP A 131 43.56 30.95 0.79
CA ASP A 131 44.40 29.87 0.24
C ASP A 131 44.45 28.61 1.11
N ASP A 132 44.56 27.50 0.40
CA ASP A 132 44.89 26.12 0.77
C ASP A 132 45.81 25.90 1.97
N HIS A 133 45.58 24.77 2.69
CA HIS A 133 46.59 23.71 2.84
C HIS A 133 46.06 22.42 3.53
N VAL A 134 46.37 21.34 2.88
CA VAL A 134 46.33 19.93 3.30
C VAL A 134 47.36 19.68 4.42
N ALA A 135 47.02 18.92 5.45
CA ALA A 135 47.90 17.87 6.00
C ALA A 135 47.24 17.05 7.13
N ALA A 136 47.36 15.75 7.03
CA ALA A 136 47.05 14.75 8.02
C ALA A 136 48.05 14.77 9.20
N HIS A 137 47.61 14.45 10.40
CA HIS A 137 48.37 13.65 11.38
C HIS A 137 47.49 13.02 12.45
N SER A 138 47.68 11.72 12.61
CA SER A 138 47.28 10.88 13.73
C SER A 138 47.99 11.24 15.02
N HIS A 139 47.34 11.14 16.17
CA HIS A 139 47.88 10.49 17.38
C HIS A 139 46.82 10.31 18.46
N GLY A 140 46.91 9.16 19.11
CA GLY A 140 46.05 8.72 20.20
C GLY A 140 46.44 9.35 21.55
N GLY A 141 45.56 9.16 22.50
CA GLY A 141 45.75 9.56 23.89
C GLY A 141 44.50 9.23 24.71
N THR A 142 44.59 8.13 25.42
CA THR A 142 43.70 7.73 26.52
C THR A 142 43.75 8.70 27.67
N HIS A 143 42.63 9.17 28.18
CA HIS A 143 42.48 9.53 29.59
C HIS A 143 41.07 9.26 30.10
N ASP A 144 41.06 8.46 31.14
CA ASP A 144 39.99 8.07 32.03
C ASP A 144 39.63 9.23 32.97
N HIS A 145 38.37 9.61 33.07
CA HIS A 145 37.82 10.32 34.23
C HIS A 145 36.35 10.04 34.41
N SER A 146 36.04 9.31 35.45
CA SER A 146 34.74 9.15 36.09
C SER A 146 34.22 10.47 36.65
N HIS A 147 32.95 10.83 36.31
CA HIS A 147 32.10 11.66 37.14
C HIS A 147 30.64 11.30 36.98
N GLU A 148 30.00 11.05 38.10
CA GLU A 148 28.57 10.93 38.31
C GLU A 148 27.83 12.20 37.86
N ALA A 149 26.70 12.04 37.15
CA ALA A 149 25.73 13.12 37.00
C ALA A 149 24.30 12.61 36.75
N GLN A 150 23.48 13.09 37.54
CA GLN A 150 22.06 13.23 37.66
C GLN A 150 21.21 13.07 36.38
N GLU A 151 20.10 12.34 36.58
CA GLU A 151 18.97 12.19 35.71
C GLU A 151 18.31 13.53 35.32
N HIS A 152 18.18 13.78 34.04
CA HIS A 152 17.10 14.56 33.46
C HIS A 152 16.54 13.80 32.25
N GLY A 153 15.23 13.49 32.34
CA GLY A 153 14.54 12.75 31.33
C GLY A 153 14.30 13.58 30.07
N ASP A 154 14.82 13.11 28.96
CA ASP A 154 14.38 13.50 27.63
C ASP A 154 13.95 12.25 26.87
N ALA A 155 12.67 12.24 26.50
CA ALA A 155 12.05 11.17 25.75
C ALA A 155 12.50 11.23 24.28
N HIS A 156 13.63 10.63 23.98
CA HIS A 156 14.02 10.33 22.60
C HIS A 156 13.49 8.96 22.21
N GLY A 157 12.56 8.97 21.25
CA GLY A 157 12.05 7.76 20.60
C GLY A 157 13.14 7.10 19.77
N HIS A 158 13.96 6.27 20.40
CA HIS A 158 14.86 5.39 19.69
C HIS A 158 14.08 4.15 19.24
N SER A 159 13.99 3.96 17.92
CA SER A 159 13.67 2.69 17.30
C SER A 159 14.77 1.68 17.66
N HIS A 160 14.56 0.92 18.73
CA HIS A 160 15.51 -0.11 19.13
C HIS A 160 15.48 -1.26 18.11
N GLU A 161 16.61 -1.46 17.44
CA GLU A 161 16.99 -2.68 16.74
C GLU A 161 17.03 -3.86 17.73
N HIS A 162 15.91 -4.55 17.89
CA HIS A 162 15.85 -5.83 18.59
C HIS A 162 16.28 -6.98 17.65
N GLY A 163 17.53 -7.03 17.22
CA GLY A 163 18.01 -8.07 16.32
C GLY A 163 19.35 -8.69 16.73
N GLU A 164 20.27 -7.92 17.26
CA GLU A 164 21.63 -8.43 17.50
C GLU A 164 21.78 -9.18 18.85
N GLY A 165 21.08 -8.76 19.90
CA GLY A 165 21.17 -9.39 21.20
C GLY A 165 20.56 -10.80 21.26
N ASP A 166 19.43 -10.99 20.64
CA ASP A 166 18.73 -12.29 20.60
C ASP A 166 19.44 -13.28 19.67
N THR A 167 19.88 -12.83 18.50
CA THR A 167 20.68 -13.66 17.59
C THR A 167 21.97 -14.15 18.23
N ARG A 168 22.67 -13.31 18.98
CA ARG A 168 23.89 -13.69 19.71
C ARG A 168 23.63 -14.73 20.80
N ARG A 169 22.54 -14.60 21.54
CA ARG A 169 22.12 -15.58 22.55
C ARG A 169 21.79 -16.94 21.93
N ILE A 170 21.07 -16.95 20.81
CA ILE A 170 20.75 -18.18 20.06
C ILE A 170 22.03 -18.84 19.57
N LEU A 171 22.95 -18.09 18.96
CA LEU A 171 24.24 -18.62 18.48
C LEU A 171 25.10 -19.16 19.61
N LEU A 172 25.16 -18.50 20.77
CA LEU A 172 25.90 -19.01 21.94
C LEU A 172 25.29 -20.31 22.46
N ARG A 173 23.97 -20.43 22.52
CA ARG A 173 23.26 -21.63 22.95
C ARG A 173 23.47 -22.79 21.98
N LEU A 174 23.36 -22.53 20.66
CA LEU A 174 23.65 -23.51 19.63
C LEU A 174 25.11 -23.98 19.65
N GLY A 175 26.05 -23.03 19.80
CA GLY A 175 27.47 -23.33 19.93
C GLY A 175 27.79 -24.20 21.16
N ALA A 176 27.23 -23.85 22.33
CA ALA A 176 27.39 -24.65 23.53
C ALA A 176 26.84 -26.05 23.40
N GLY A 177 25.63 -26.19 22.83
CA GLY A 177 25.02 -27.48 22.57
C GLY A 177 25.79 -28.33 21.55
N ALA A 178 26.29 -27.72 20.49
CA ALA A 178 27.12 -28.39 19.49
C ALA A 178 28.46 -28.90 20.08
N VAL A 179 29.11 -28.08 20.93
CA VAL A 179 30.35 -28.50 21.62
C VAL A 179 30.09 -29.69 22.57
N LEU A 180 28.99 -29.67 23.34
CA LEU A 180 28.61 -30.75 24.20
C LEU A 180 28.27 -32.02 23.39
N ALA A 181 27.53 -31.89 22.31
CA ALA A 181 27.21 -33.02 21.42
C ALA A 181 28.45 -33.65 20.81
N ALA A 182 29.39 -32.79 20.32
CA ALA A 182 30.68 -33.23 19.82
C ALA A 182 31.52 -33.95 20.93
N ALA A 183 31.53 -33.37 22.15
CA ALA A 183 32.20 -34.03 23.27
C ALA A 183 31.62 -35.42 23.56
N GLY A 184 30.28 -35.59 23.55
CA GLY A 184 29.63 -36.91 23.70
C GLY A 184 29.97 -37.91 22.58
N MET A 185 30.23 -37.42 21.37
CA MET A 185 30.52 -38.21 20.18
C MET A 185 31.99 -38.68 20.12
N PHE A 186 32.95 -37.85 20.58
CA PHE A 186 34.38 -38.10 20.48
C PHE A 186 35.01 -38.61 21.75
N LEU A 187 34.37 -38.46 22.91
CA LEU A 187 34.87 -39.02 24.17
C LEU A 187 34.46 -40.51 24.27
N PRO A 188 35.33 -41.40 24.78
CA PRO A 188 35.00 -42.81 24.96
C PRO A 188 34.12 -43.01 26.21
N VAL A 189 32.90 -42.44 26.15
CA VAL A 189 31.89 -42.59 27.21
C VAL A 189 30.79 -43.56 26.74
N SER A 190 30.25 -44.31 27.68
CA SER A 190 29.19 -45.25 27.38
C SER A 190 28.15 -45.34 28.51
N GLY A 191 26.95 -45.76 28.18
CA GLY A 191 25.86 -45.99 29.12
C GLY A 191 25.27 -44.68 29.68
N ILE A 192 25.11 -44.57 31.01
CA ILE A 192 24.46 -43.47 31.68
C ILE A 192 25.20 -42.13 31.43
N THR A 193 26.54 -42.13 31.34
CA THR A 193 27.33 -40.91 31.12
C THR A 193 27.09 -40.36 29.73
N GLU A 194 27.01 -41.20 28.74
CA GLU A 194 26.66 -40.83 27.36
C GLU A 194 25.27 -40.21 27.32
N LEU A 195 24.25 -40.87 27.88
CA LEU A 195 22.89 -40.34 27.99
C LEU A 195 22.86 -38.95 28.65
N LEU A 196 23.59 -38.75 29.76
CA LEU A 196 23.60 -37.47 30.48
C LEU A 196 24.22 -36.32 29.66
N ILE A 197 25.30 -36.59 28.92
CA ILE A 197 25.95 -35.60 28.05
C ILE A 197 25.00 -35.19 26.92
N PHE A 198 24.41 -36.14 26.20
CA PHE A 198 23.50 -35.85 25.12
C PHE A 198 22.18 -35.21 25.63
N LEU A 199 21.66 -35.64 26.79
CA LEU A 199 20.50 -35.02 27.42
C LEU A 199 20.76 -33.57 27.80
N ALA A 200 21.95 -33.25 28.35
CA ALA A 200 22.33 -31.86 28.65
C ALA A 200 22.43 -31.05 27.37
N ALA A 201 23.08 -31.54 26.30
CA ALA A 201 23.12 -30.89 25.00
C ALA A 201 21.72 -30.64 24.44
N TYR A 202 20.85 -31.67 24.50
CA TYR A 202 19.46 -31.59 24.04
C TYR A 202 18.65 -30.53 24.78
N LEU A 203 18.75 -30.46 26.11
CA LEU A 203 18.04 -29.44 26.90
C LEU A 203 18.53 -28.01 26.65
N ILE A 204 19.83 -27.83 26.40
CA ILE A 204 20.40 -26.54 26.05
C ILE A 204 19.87 -26.06 24.69
N VAL A 205 19.83 -26.93 23.70
CA VAL A 205 19.43 -26.58 22.34
C VAL A 205 17.91 -26.57 22.18
N GLY A 206 17.23 -27.62 22.62
CA GLY A 206 15.82 -27.90 22.33
C GLY A 206 14.85 -27.64 23.47
N GLY A 207 15.31 -27.23 24.64
CA GLY A 207 14.46 -27.04 25.82
C GLY A 207 13.29 -26.10 25.59
N GLU A 208 13.48 -25.04 24.81
CA GLU A 208 12.40 -24.11 24.43
C GLU A 208 11.35 -24.77 23.52
N VAL A 209 11.81 -25.59 22.57
CA VAL A 209 10.90 -26.30 21.62
C VAL A 209 10.03 -27.30 22.39
N VAL A 210 10.67 -28.09 23.27
CA VAL A 210 9.96 -29.08 24.12
C VAL A 210 8.99 -28.38 25.07
N TRP A 211 9.42 -27.29 25.69
CA TRP A 211 8.54 -26.51 26.58
C TRP A 211 7.36 -25.89 25.82
N SER A 212 7.60 -25.37 24.62
CA SER A 212 6.53 -24.84 23.75
C SER A 212 5.56 -25.93 23.32
N ALA A 213 6.08 -27.12 22.94
CA ALA A 213 5.25 -28.28 22.61
C ALA A 213 4.38 -28.71 23.81
N ALA A 214 4.97 -28.86 25.00
CA ALA A 214 4.24 -29.22 26.22
C ALA A 214 3.15 -28.21 26.56
N ARG A 215 3.46 -26.92 26.48
CA ARG A 215 2.51 -25.83 26.71
C ARG A 215 1.36 -25.84 25.69
N ASN A 216 1.65 -26.09 24.41
CA ASN A 216 0.66 -26.14 23.37
C ASN A 216 -0.27 -27.35 23.50
N ILE A 217 0.23 -28.50 23.95
CA ILE A 217 -0.57 -29.67 24.30
C ILE A 217 -1.55 -29.35 25.42
N ILE A 218 -1.07 -28.76 26.53
CA ILE A 218 -1.91 -28.38 27.68
C ILE A 218 -3.02 -27.40 27.27
N ARG A 219 -2.79 -26.57 26.27
CA ARG A 219 -3.75 -25.62 25.70
C ARG A 219 -4.68 -26.23 24.64
N GLY A 220 -4.64 -27.53 24.44
CA GLY A 220 -5.43 -28.25 23.42
C GLY A 220 -5.00 -27.97 21.99
N GLN A 221 -3.79 -27.47 21.79
CA GLN A 221 -3.18 -27.24 20.49
C GLN A 221 -2.18 -28.36 20.21
N VAL A 222 -2.70 -29.55 20.00
CA VAL A 222 -1.93 -30.73 19.61
C VAL A 222 -1.68 -30.63 18.11
N PHE A 223 -0.51 -31.06 17.62
CA PHE A 223 -0.15 -31.14 16.19
C PHE A 223 0.41 -29.86 15.57
N ASP A 224 1.20 -29.07 16.31
CA ASP A 224 2.05 -28.04 15.73
C ASP A 224 3.47 -28.59 15.40
N GLU A 225 4.29 -27.77 14.76
CA GLU A 225 5.66 -28.14 14.37
C GLU A 225 6.55 -28.47 15.57
N ASN A 226 6.43 -27.72 16.68
CA ASN A 226 7.17 -27.97 17.92
C ASN A 226 6.81 -29.31 18.52
N PHE A 227 5.52 -29.71 18.45
CA PHE A 227 5.06 -31.01 18.89
C PHE A 227 5.68 -32.14 18.05
N LEU A 228 5.68 -32.01 16.73
CA LEU A 228 6.25 -33.03 15.84
C LEU A 228 7.75 -33.21 16.09
N MET A 229 8.49 -32.11 16.22
CA MET A 229 9.92 -32.12 16.48
C MET A 229 10.25 -32.65 17.87
N ALA A 230 9.51 -32.24 18.90
CA ALA A 230 9.69 -32.76 20.25
C ALA A 230 9.38 -34.27 20.32
N LEU A 231 8.29 -34.73 19.68
CA LEU A 231 7.91 -36.14 19.63
C LEU A 231 8.98 -36.98 18.93
N ALA A 232 9.49 -36.52 17.79
CA ALA A 232 10.51 -37.21 17.03
C ALA A 232 11.83 -37.32 17.80
N THR A 233 12.29 -36.24 18.41
CA THR A 233 13.57 -36.20 19.13
C THR A 233 13.52 -36.93 20.48
N ILE A 234 12.41 -36.82 21.23
CA ILE A 234 12.19 -37.63 22.44
C ILE A 234 12.08 -39.11 22.09
N GLY A 235 11.41 -39.43 20.97
CA GLY A 235 11.35 -40.81 20.46
C GLY A 235 12.71 -41.39 20.11
N ALA A 236 13.61 -40.58 19.49
CA ALA A 236 15.00 -40.98 19.22
C ALA A 236 15.75 -41.30 20.52
N PHE A 237 15.60 -40.50 21.59
CA PHE A 237 16.16 -40.80 22.90
C PHE A 237 15.60 -42.11 23.49
N ALA A 238 14.30 -42.37 23.31
CA ALA A 238 13.65 -43.56 23.84
C ALA A 238 14.14 -44.88 23.18
N ILE A 239 14.57 -44.81 21.92
CA ILE A 239 15.12 -45.99 21.19
C ILE A 239 16.66 -46.07 21.29
N GLY A 240 17.33 -45.15 22.01
CA GLY A 240 18.77 -45.13 22.24
C GLY A 240 19.60 -44.36 21.23
N GLU A 241 18.97 -43.67 20.25
CA GLU A 241 19.63 -42.86 19.22
C GLU A 241 19.86 -41.40 19.72
N TYR A 242 20.65 -41.27 20.81
CA TYR A 242 20.89 -39.97 21.48
C TYR A 242 21.59 -38.95 20.60
N PRO A 243 22.66 -39.29 19.84
CA PRO A 243 23.33 -38.36 18.95
C PRO A 243 22.39 -37.78 17.89
N GLU A 244 21.54 -38.62 17.30
CA GLU A 244 20.59 -38.21 16.29
C GLU A 244 19.54 -37.26 16.84
N GLY A 245 18.98 -37.54 18.03
CA GLY A 245 18.00 -36.66 18.67
C GLY A 245 18.54 -35.24 18.91
N VAL A 246 19.81 -35.11 19.36
CA VAL A 246 20.46 -33.81 19.55
C VAL A 246 20.75 -33.14 18.23
N ALA A 247 21.24 -33.89 17.26
CA ALA A 247 21.58 -33.34 15.96
C ALA A 247 20.36 -32.81 15.20
N VAL A 248 19.27 -33.56 15.21
CA VAL A 248 17.98 -33.10 14.64
C VAL A 248 17.55 -31.76 15.25
N MET A 249 17.63 -31.63 16.57
CA MET A 249 17.27 -30.39 17.26
C MET A 249 18.22 -29.27 16.93
N LEU A 250 19.53 -29.51 16.81
CA LEU A 250 20.53 -28.54 16.37
C LEU A 250 20.24 -28.03 14.96
N PHE A 251 20.03 -28.94 13.99
CA PHE A 251 19.72 -28.54 12.62
C PHE A 251 18.40 -27.80 12.51
N TYR A 252 17.38 -28.23 13.25
CA TYR A 252 16.10 -27.53 13.31
C TYR A 252 16.27 -26.08 13.79
N GLN A 253 16.98 -25.87 14.91
CA GLN A 253 17.22 -24.53 15.44
C GLN A 253 18.09 -23.66 14.52
N VAL A 254 19.08 -24.25 13.85
CA VAL A 254 19.88 -23.56 12.83
C VAL A 254 18.97 -23.15 11.65
N GLY A 255 18.07 -24.04 11.23
CA GLY A 255 17.09 -23.77 10.19
C GLY A 255 16.15 -22.63 10.54
N GLU A 256 15.61 -22.62 11.76
CA GLU A 256 14.77 -21.54 12.29
C GLU A 256 15.52 -20.20 12.32
N LEU A 257 16.79 -20.21 12.70
CA LEU A 257 17.65 -19.03 12.66
C LEU A 257 17.80 -18.47 11.24
N PHE A 258 18.16 -19.31 10.26
CA PHE A 258 18.28 -18.90 8.85
C PHE A 258 16.95 -18.41 8.26
N GLN A 259 15.86 -19.12 8.56
CA GLN A 259 14.53 -18.73 8.16
C GLN A 259 14.16 -17.35 8.74
N GLY A 260 14.40 -17.15 10.04
CA GLY A 260 14.17 -15.88 10.71
C GLY A 260 14.98 -14.73 10.10
N LEU A 261 16.27 -14.95 9.79
CA LEU A 261 17.12 -13.96 9.12
C LEU A 261 16.62 -13.62 7.71
N ALA A 262 16.22 -14.63 6.92
CA ALA A 262 15.73 -14.44 5.56
C ALA A 262 14.37 -13.69 5.56
N VAL A 263 13.46 -14.06 6.45
CA VAL A 263 12.18 -13.36 6.64
C VAL A 263 12.39 -11.93 7.11
N ASN A 264 13.28 -11.70 8.07
CA ASN A 264 13.59 -10.35 8.57
C ASN A 264 14.23 -9.48 7.49
N ARG A 265 15.11 -10.04 6.65
CA ARG A 265 15.68 -9.31 5.49
C ARG A 265 14.58 -8.90 4.50
N SER A 266 13.64 -9.77 4.22
CA SER A 266 12.50 -9.46 3.38
C SER A 266 11.58 -8.40 4.01
N ARG A 267 11.32 -8.51 5.31
CA ARG A 267 10.57 -7.50 6.07
C ARG A 267 11.23 -6.13 6.04
N ARG A 268 12.55 -6.05 6.24
CA ARG A 268 13.31 -4.79 6.15
C ARG A 268 13.20 -4.14 4.77
N SER A 269 13.21 -4.94 3.70
CA SER A 269 13.02 -4.41 2.33
C SER A 269 11.61 -3.84 2.11
N ILE A 270 10.59 -4.38 2.76
CA ILE A 270 9.22 -3.85 2.74
C ILE A 270 9.11 -2.66 3.70
N SER A 271 9.74 -2.73 4.87
CA SER A 271 9.78 -1.63 5.84
C SER A 271 10.52 -0.41 5.29
N ALA A 272 11.53 -0.59 4.45
CA ALA A 272 12.20 0.51 3.76
C ALA A 272 11.27 1.29 2.80
N LEU A 273 10.16 0.66 2.32
CA LEU A 273 9.10 1.37 1.61
C LEU A 273 8.28 2.26 2.56
N MET A 274 8.33 2.00 3.87
CA MET A 274 7.66 2.80 4.91
C MET A 274 8.54 3.94 5.40
N ASP A 275 9.81 4.00 5.00
CA ASP A 275 10.76 5.09 5.31
C ASP A 275 10.45 6.38 4.51
N ILE A 276 9.32 6.38 3.79
CA ILE A 276 8.78 7.56 3.12
C ILE A 276 8.28 8.58 4.14
N ARG A 277 7.93 8.17 5.36
CA ARG A 277 7.35 9.04 6.39
C ARG A 277 8.31 10.18 6.75
N PRO A 278 7.88 11.45 6.67
CA PRO A 278 8.64 12.58 7.16
C PRO A 278 8.71 12.57 8.70
N GLU A 279 9.88 12.90 9.25
CA GLU A 279 10.08 12.89 10.71
C GLU A 279 9.69 14.22 11.36
N PHE A 280 9.73 15.33 10.61
CA PHE A 280 9.46 16.67 11.12
C PHE A 280 8.99 17.62 10.00
N ALA A 281 8.42 18.75 10.40
CA ALA A 281 8.08 19.88 9.54
C ALA A 281 8.71 21.16 10.10
N TYR A 282 9.06 22.11 9.22
CA TYR A 282 9.40 23.47 9.62
C TYR A 282 8.19 24.37 9.42
N LEU A 283 7.52 24.71 10.52
CA LEU A 283 6.39 25.63 10.54
C LEU A 283 6.89 27.08 10.47
N LYS A 284 6.35 27.89 9.54
CA LYS A 284 6.68 29.31 9.36
C LYS A 284 5.81 30.15 10.28
N GLU A 285 6.37 30.68 11.34
CA GLU A 285 5.70 31.61 12.27
C GLU A 285 6.29 33.03 12.08
N GLY A 286 5.67 33.82 11.19
CA GLY A 286 6.19 35.11 10.78
C GLY A 286 7.55 34.99 10.07
N SER A 287 8.63 35.50 10.70
CA SER A 287 10.02 35.39 10.18
C SER A 287 10.81 34.21 10.78
N SER A 288 10.26 33.47 11.72
CA SER A 288 10.91 32.34 12.37
C SER A 288 10.42 30.99 11.84
N LEU A 289 11.31 29.98 11.88
CA LEU A 289 10.99 28.60 11.54
C LEU A 289 11.05 27.75 12.81
N ARG A 290 9.96 27.12 13.15
CA ARG A 290 9.86 26.20 14.29
C ARG A 290 9.81 24.76 13.78
N ARG A 291 10.72 23.91 14.27
CA ARG A 291 10.67 22.46 13.97
C ARG A 291 9.61 21.81 14.83
N VAL A 292 8.65 21.13 14.21
CA VAL A 292 7.50 20.48 14.84
C VAL A 292 7.32 19.08 14.31
N ALA A 293 6.55 18.24 15.00
CA ALA A 293 6.10 16.99 14.44
C ALA A 293 5.04 17.25 13.34
N PRO A 294 5.01 16.48 12.24
CA PRO A 294 4.03 16.69 11.17
C PRO A 294 2.56 16.65 11.66
N GLU A 295 2.29 15.93 12.74
CA GLU A 295 0.98 15.81 13.39
C GLU A 295 0.53 17.09 14.13
N GLU A 296 1.44 18.02 14.37
CA GLU A 296 1.15 19.31 15.04
C GLU A 296 0.76 20.41 14.05
N VAL A 297 0.96 20.20 12.75
CA VAL A 297 0.67 21.14 11.68
C VAL A 297 -0.79 21.03 11.26
N ASN A 298 -1.47 22.17 11.11
CA ASN A 298 -2.87 22.22 10.73
C ASN A 298 -3.06 22.65 9.27
N ILE A 299 -4.24 22.41 8.73
CA ILE A 299 -4.63 22.89 7.39
C ILE A 299 -4.58 24.42 7.39
N GLY A 300 -3.97 25.01 6.35
CA GLY A 300 -3.75 26.45 6.20
C GLY A 300 -2.43 26.96 6.82
N ASP A 301 -1.71 26.14 7.56
CA ASP A 301 -0.39 26.48 8.06
C ASP A 301 0.63 26.51 6.89
N HIS A 302 1.64 27.36 7.04
CA HIS A 302 2.74 27.46 6.07
C HIS A 302 3.96 26.69 6.56
N ILE A 303 4.44 25.77 5.74
CA ILE A 303 5.65 24.99 6.03
C ILE A 303 6.75 25.28 5.01
N VAL A 304 8.00 25.22 5.45
CA VAL A 304 9.17 25.45 4.60
C VAL A 304 9.92 24.13 4.39
N VAL A 305 10.20 23.80 3.12
CA VAL A 305 10.94 22.60 2.75
C VAL A 305 12.22 23.00 2.03
N LYS A 306 13.36 22.57 2.59
CA LYS A 306 14.69 22.87 2.07
C LYS A 306 15.19 21.78 1.11
N PRO A 307 16.23 22.06 0.31
CA PRO A 307 16.86 21.05 -0.52
C PRO A 307 17.32 19.82 0.29
N GLY A 308 17.02 18.62 -0.22
CA GLY A 308 17.30 17.34 0.44
C GLY A 308 16.25 16.88 1.45
N GLU A 309 15.27 17.71 1.80
CA GLU A 309 14.22 17.36 2.76
C GLU A 309 13.01 16.72 2.06
N LYS A 310 12.28 15.89 2.81
CA LYS A 310 10.99 15.35 2.38
C LYS A 310 9.89 16.38 2.67
N VAL A 311 8.95 16.52 1.76
CA VAL A 311 7.71 17.30 1.98
C VAL A 311 6.93 16.63 3.11
N PRO A 312 6.63 17.32 4.23
CA PRO A 312 6.05 16.68 5.40
C PRO A 312 4.53 16.46 5.30
N LEU A 313 3.80 17.34 4.62
CA LEU A 313 2.35 17.26 4.43
C LEU A 313 1.96 17.63 3.00
N ASP A 314 0.77 17.19 2.57
CA ASP A 314 0.20 17.58 1.28
C ASP A 314 -0.15 19.06 1.28
N GLY A 315 0.16 19.76 0.18
CA GLY A 315 -0.10 21.20 0.10
C GLY A 315 0.11 21.78 -1.28
N THR A 316 0.02 23.12 -1.34
CA THR A 316 0.25 23.91 -2.55
C THR A 316 1.44 24.85 -2.34
N ILE A 317 2.33 24.95 -3.30
CA ILE A 317 3.47 25.86 -3.23
C ILE A 317 2.95 27.30 -3.31
N LEU A 318 3.31 28.12 -2.32
CA LEU A 318 3.03 29.58 -2.30
C LEU A 318 4.22 30.37 -2.83
N GLU A 319 5.43 30.01 -2.40
CA GLU A 319 6.66 30.75 -2.71
C GLU A 319 7.78 29.79 -3.07
N GLY A 320 8.63 30.18 -4.01
CA GLY A 320 9.78 29.42 -4.45
C GLY A 320 9.47 28.44 -5.58
N SER A 321 10.52 27.87 -6.16
CA SER A 321 10.43 26.83 -7.17
C SER A 321 11.48 25.75 -6.90
N ALA A 322 11.15 24.49 -7.19
CA ALA A 322 12.04 23.38 -6.93
C ALA A 322 11.80 22.22 -7.91
N MET A 323 12.82 21.36 -8.05
CA MET A 323 12.67 20.03 -8.67
C MET A 323 12.32 19.02 -7.56
N MET A 324 11.16 18.41 -7.67
CA MET A 324 10.67 17.42 -6.73
C MET A 324 10.91 16.01 -7.25
N ASP A 325 11.64 15.21 -6.47
CA ASP A 325 11.77 13.79 -6.73
C ASP A 325 10.55 13.05 -6.16
N THR A 326 9.75 12.52 -7.07
CA THR A 326 8.51 11.81 -6.76
C THR A 326 8.68 10.29 -6.72
N SER A 327 9.90 9.79 -7.01
CA SER A 327 10.18 8.36 -7.23
C SER A 327 9.76 7.44 -6.09
N ALA A 328 9.81 7.94 -4.85
CA ALA A 328 9.40 7.16 -3.67
C ALA A 328 7.89 6.84 -3.65
N LEU A 329 7.05 7.66 -4.26
CA LEU A 329 5.60 7.51 -4.32
C LEU A 329 5.11 6.98 -5.68
N THR A 330 5.65 7.54 -6.76
CA THR A 330 5.17 7.27 -8.13
C THR A 330 6.01 6.22 -8.86
N GLY A 331 7.22 5.96 -8.39
CA GLY A 331 8.18 5.11 -9.08
C GLY A 331 8.82 5.77 -10.31
N GLU A 332 8.54 7.06 -10.59
CA GLU A 332 9.13 7.81 -11.69
C GLU A 332 10.54 8.28 -11.33
N SER A 333 11.50 8.01 -12.20
CA SER A 333 12.91 8.39 -11.95
C SER A 333 13.23 9.85 -12.31
N VAL A 334 12.35 10.54 -13.03
CA VAL A 334 12.56 11.92 -13.49
C VAL A 334 11.93 12.89 -12.50
N PRO A 335 12.71 13.80 -11.88
CA PRO A 335 12.14 14.83 -11.01
C PRO A 335 11.21 15.76 -11.76
N ARG A 336 10.12 16.19 -11.11
CA ARG A 336 9.14 17.14 -11.66
C ARG A 336 9.45 18.56 -11.19
N ALA A 337 9.31 19.54 -12.09
CA ALA A 337 9.34 20.94 -11.72
C ALA A 337 8.07 21.30 -10.91
N ALA A 338 8.25 22.06 -9.84
CA ALA A 338 7.16 22.53 -8.99
C ALA A 338 7.36 24.04 -8.72
N GLU A 339 6.35 24.82 -9.09
CA GLU A 339 6.32 26.28 -9.07
C GLU A 339 5.14 26.76 -8.19
N PRO A 340 5.05 28.05 -7.86
CA PRO A 340 3.90 28.59 -7.15
C PRO A 340 2.58 28.19 -7.80
N GLY A 341 1.64 27.67 -6.99
CA GLY A 341 0.38 27.06 -7.45
C GLY A 341 0.44 25.56 -7.72
N SER A 342 1.63 24.94 -7.80
CA SER A 342 1.78 23.49 -7.96
C SER A 342 1.39 22.75 -6.68
N LYS A 343 0.61 21.67 -6.82
CA LYS A 343 0.30 20.75 -5.73
C LYS A 343 1.49 19.82 -5.48
N VAL A 344 1.87 19.67 -4.22
CA VAL A 344 2.93 18.78 -3.76
C VAL A 344 2.40 17.86 -2.67
N LEU A 345 2.96 16.65 -2.62
CA LEU A 345 2.52 15.63 -1.69
C LEU A 345 3.56 15.32 -0.64
N SER A 346 3.09 14.96 0.52
CA SER A 346 3.91 14.37 1.57
C SER A 346 4.75 13.22 0.99
N GLY A 347 6.05 13.19 1.34
CA GLY A 347 6.98 12.17 0.87
C GLY A 347 7.74 12.50 -0.43
N PHE A 348 7.39 13.56 -1.18
CA PHE A 348 8.25 14.08 -2.24
C PHE A 348 9.57 14.58 -1.65
N ILE A 349 10.67 14.43 -2.37
CA ILE A 349 11.98 14.93 -1.91
C ILE A 349 12.34 16.17 -2.73
N ASN A 350 12.54 17.29 -2.04
CA ASN A 350 13.01 18.52 -2.66
C ASN A 350 14.49 18.36 -3.07
N ARG A 351 14.82 18.50 -4.35
CA ARG A 351 16.19 18.37 -4.85
C ARG A 351 16.98 19.67 -4.85
N ASN A 352 16.30 20.81 -5.05
CA ASN A 352 16.91 22.13 -5.13
C ASN A 352 15.90 23.21 -4.73
N GLY A 353 16.37 24.42 -4.45
CA GLY A 353 15.52 25.53 -4.05
C GLY A 353 14.91 25.37 -2.66
N VAL A 354 14.35 26.45 -2.11
CA VAL A 354 13.56 26.44 -0.88
C VAL A 354 12.15 26.80 -1.26
N VAL A 355 11.19 26.02 -0.82
CA VAL A 355 9.78 26.26 -1.12
C VAL A 355 8.98 26.45 0.17
N THR A 356 8.02 27.38 0.13
CA THR A 356 6.99 27.56 1.15
C THR A 356 5.71 26.94 0.63
N ILE A 357 5.11 26.04 1.42
CA ILE A 357 3.93 25.26 1.07
C ILE A 357 2.82 25.59 2.06
N GLU A 358 1.62 25.91 1.56
CA GLU A 358 0.40 25.97 2.34
C GLU A 358 -0.17 24.56 2.46
N VAL A 359 -0.39 24.12 3.69
CA VAL A 359 -0.88 22.77 3.98
C VAL A 359 -2.37 22.66 3.66
N THR A 360 -2.74 21.66 2.87
CA THR A 360 -4.12 21.44 2.41
C THR A 360 -4.80 20.25 3.06
N LYS A 361 -4.04 19.34 3.69
CA LYS A 361 -4.57 18.16 4.37
C LYS A 361 -3.85 17.92 5.70
N ASP A 362 -4.59 17.41 6.69
CA ASP A 362 -4.00 16.94 7.94
C ASP A 362 -3.05 15.76 7.71
N PHE A 363 -2.08 15.55 8.61
CA PHE A 363 -1.08 14.49 8.47
C PHE A 363 -1.71 13.10 8.30
N GLY A 364 -2.81 12.78 9.02
CA GLY A 364 -3.53 11.50 8.89
C GLY A 364 -4.15 11.27 7.52
N GLU A 365 -4.49 12.35 6.81
CA GLU A 365 -5.08 12.31 5.46
C GLU A 365 -4.05 12.53 4.35
N SER A 366 -2.78 12.74 4.71
CA SER A 366 -1.69 12.91 3.74
C SER A 366 -1.48 11.68 2.89
N ALA A 367 -0.94 11.87 1.67
CA ALA A 367 -0.65 10.80 0.73
C ALA A 367 0.20 9.69 1.35
N VAL A 368 1.26 10.05 2.10
CA VAL A 368 2.11 9.07 2.80
C VAL A 368 1.33 8.30 3.85
N SER A 369 0.52 8.94 4.67
CA SER A 369 -0.25 8.25 5.72
C SER A 369 -1.23 7.25 5.12
N LYS A 370 -1.93 7.60 4.04
CA LYS A 370 -2.84 6.71 3.31
C LYS A 370 -2.10 5.54 2.66
N ILE A 371 -0.96 5.79 2.03
CA ILE A 371 -0.13 4.72 1.43
C ILE A 371 0.32 3.74 2.51
N LEU A 372 0.83 4.24 3.64
CA LEU A 372 1.27 3.40 4.76
C LEU A 372 0.10 2.57 5.31
N GLU A 373 -1.07 3.16 5.46
CA GLU A 373 -2.28 2.45 5.90
C GLU A 373 -2.68 1.35 4.91
N LEU A 374 -2.71 1.65 3.61
CA LEU A 374 -3.08 0.69 2.57
C LEU A 374 -2.09 -0.49 2.53
N VAL A 375 -0.79 -0.23 2.60
CA VAL A 375 0.25 -1.29 2.63
C VAL A 375 0.14 -2.13 3.90
N GLN A 376 -0.10 -1.51 5.06
CA GLN A 376 -0.29 -2.21 6.33
C GLN A 376 -1.54 -3.11 6.31
N ASN A 377 -2.64 -2.60 5.74
CA ASN A 377 -3.91 -3.32 5.67
C ASN A 377 -3.96 -4.37 4.55
N ALA A 378 -3.08 -4.26 3.54
CA ALA A 378 -3.05 -5.19 2.40
C ALA A 378 -2.90 -6.67 2.80
N SER A 379 -2.30 -6.95 3.97
CA SER A 379 -2.18 -8.31 4.50
C SER A 379 -3.45 -8.86 5.15
N ASN A 380 -4.47 -8.03 5.38
CA ASN A 380 -5.72 -8.47 5.99
C ASN A 380 -6.57 -9.27 4.99
N ASN A 381 -6.47 -8.95 3.70
CA ASN A 381 -7.19 -9.59 2.61
C ASN A 381 -6.33 -10.71 2.00
N LYS A 382 -6.35 -11.90 2.61
CA LYS A 382 -5.52 -13.06 2.21
C LYS A 382 -5.96 -13.68 0.89
N ALA A 383 -5.00 -14.02 0.04
CA ALA A 383 -5.20 -14.76 -1.20
C ALA A 383 -5.90 -16.11 -0.96
N LYS A 384 -6.63 -16.59 -1.98
CA LYS A 384 -7.26 -17.92 -1.93
C LYS A 384 -6.22 -19.02 -1.71
N THR A 385 -5.06 -18.90 -2.36
CA THR A 385 -3.92 -19.82 -2.21
C THR A 385 -3.39 -19.81 -0.79
N GLU A 386 -3.25 -18.67 -0.12
CA GLU A 386 -2.84 -18.58 1.30
C GLU A 386 -3.86 -19.26 2.23
N ASN A 387 -5.16 -18.99 2.00
CA ASN A 387 -6.24 -19.60 2.77
C ASN A 387 -6.31 -21.12 2.56
N PHE A 388 -6.03 -21.60 1.34
CA PHE A 388 -5.98 -23.02 1.04
C PHE A 388 -4.84 -23.73 1.80
N ILE A 389 -3.61 -23.18 1.76
CA ILE A 389 -2.47 -23.76 2.48
C ILE A 389 -2.71 -23.80 3.98
N THR A 390 -3.33 -22.75 4.53
CA THR A 390 -3.72 -22.71 5.94
C THR A 390 -4.70 -23.83 6.31
N LYS A 391 -5.72 -24.05 5.48
CA LYS A 391 -6.68 -25.16 5.67
C LYS A 391 -6.03 -26.53 5.48
N PHE A 392 -5.18 -26.64 4.46
CA PHE A 392 -4.42 -27.86 4.17
C PHE A 392 -3.54 -28.26 5.35
N ALA A 393 -2.73 -27.35 5.90
CA ALA A 393 -1.86 -27.63 7.04
C ALA A 393 -2.64 -28.16 8.25
N ARG A 394 -3.83 -27.63 8.52
CA ARG A 394 -4.69 -28.07 9.63
C ARG A 394 -5.20 -29.51 9.47
N GLY A 395 -5.54 -29.91 8.24
CA GLY A 395 -6.02 -31.28 7.96
C GLY A 395 -4.88 -32.28 7.76
N TYR A 396 -3.75 -31.83 7.24
CA TYR A 396 -2.60 -32.63 6.89
C TYR A 396 -1.90 -33.21 8.12
N THR A 397 -1.65 -32.43 9.16
CA THR A 397 -0.88 -32.89 10.34
C THR A 397 -1.51 -34.06 11.08
N PRO A 398 -2.83 -34.10 11.36
CA PRO A 398 -3.44 -35.32 11.94
C PRO A 398 -3.28 -36.56 11.08
N VAL A 399 -3.41 -36.44 9.76
CA VAL A 399 -3.23 -37.59 8.83
C VAL A 399 -1.82 -38.11 8.90
N VAL A 400 -0.83 -37.24 8.94
CA VAL A 400 0.59 -37.58 9.08
C VAL A 400 0.85 -38.36 10.38
N VAL A 401 0.35 -37.84 11.50
CA VAL A 401 0.56 -38.49 12.81
C VAL A 401 -0.08 -39.88 12.86
N ILE A 402 -1.30 -40.02 12.33
CA ILE A 402 -1.96 -41.33 12.24
C ILE A 402 -1.16 -42.27 11.33
N THR A 403 -0.69 -41.80 10.18
CA THR A 403 0.12 -42.61 9.25
C THR A 403 1.44 -43.05 9.91
N ALA A 404 2.12 -42.15 10.62
CA ALA A 404 3.33 -42.46 11.38
C ALA A 404 3.06 -43.55 12.46
N LEU A 405 1.95 -43.44 13.19
CA LEU A 405 1.55 -44.42 14.18
C LEU A 405 1.29 -45.81 13.52
N LEU A 406 0.59 -45.84 12.39
CA LEU A 406 0.35 -47.07 11.64
C LEU A 406 1.67 -47.68 11.13
N LEU A 407 2.60 -46.83 10.65
CA LEU A 407 3.94 -47.26 10.21
C LEU A 407 4.78 -47.81 11.36
N ALA A 408 4.65 -47.27 12.56
CA ALA A 408 5.35 -47.80 13.74
C ALA A 408 4.82 -49.15 14.23
N VAL A 409 3.50 -49.40 14.07
CA VAL A 409 2.83 -50.56 14.73
C VAL A 409 2.55 -51.70 13.76
N ILE A 410 2.05 -51.44 12.55
CA ILE A 410 1.58 -52.50 11.65
C ILE A 410 2.72 -53.38 11.12
N PRO A 411 3.83 -52.86 10.56
CA PRO A 411 4.85 -53.69 9.97
C PRO A 411 5.54 -54.66 10.95
N PRO A 412 5.90 -54.26 12.20
CA PRO A 412 6.45 -55.19 13.16
C PRO A 412 5.50 -56.34 13.53
N LEU A 413 4.18 -56.15 13.41
CA LEU A 413 3.19 -57.18 13.70
C LEU A 413 2.93 -58.14 12.53
N VAL A 414 3.20 -57.71 11.29
CA VAL A 414 2.84 -58.42 10.06
C VAL A 414 4.06 -59.03 9.36
N LEU A 415 5.23 -58.37 9.42
CA LEU A 415 6.43 -58.78 8.71
C LEU A 415 7.35 -59.61 9.63
N SER A 416 7.68 -60.83 9.23
CA SER A 416 8.63 -61.65 9.95
C SER A 416 10.03 -61.03 9.90
N GLY A 417 10.63 -60.78 11.08
CA GLY A 417 11.96 -60.18 11.22
C GLY A 417 11.97 -58.64 11.34
N ALA A 418 10.81 -58.01 11.29
CA ALA A 418 10.71 -56.56 11.54
C ALA A 418 10.76 -56.28 13.06
N THR A 419 11.61 -55.34 13.49
CA THR A 419 11.71 -54.92 14.90
C THR A 419 10.89 -53.66 15.16
N PHE A 420 10.35 -53.52 16.36
CA PHE A 420 9.66 -52.27 16.76
C PHE A 420 10.60 -51.07 16.74
N SER A 421 11.87 -51.26 17.13
CA SER A 421 12.86 -50.18 17.13
C SER A 421 13.04 -49.59 15.74
N ASP A 422 13.26 -50.40 14.71
CA ASP A 422 13.48 -49.94 13.33
C ASP A 422 12.26 -49.22 12.76
N TRP A 423 11.05 -49.72 13.02
CA TRP A 423 9.84 -49.13 12.48
C TRP A 423 9.37 -47.90 13.25
N ILE A 424 9.64 -47.82 14.56
CA ILE A 424 9.49 -46.59 15.32
C ILE A 424 10.46 -45.52 14.78
N TYR A 425 11.73 -45.87 14.53
CA TYR A 425 12.70 -44.96 13.94
C TYR A 425 12.21 -44.40 12.58
N ARG A 426 11.75 -45.27 11.68
CA ARG A 426 11.18 -44.87 10.38
C ARG A 426 9.96 -43.96 10.54
N ALA A 427 9.09 -44.24 11.50
CA ALA A 427 7.94 -43.42 11.81
C ALA A 427 8.35 -42.01 12.33
N LEU A 428 9.43 -41.95 13.14
CA LEU A 428 9.97 -40.68 13.62
C LEU A 428 10.59 -39.85 12.48
N VAL A 429 11.36 -40.51 11.59
CA VAL A 429 11.88 -39.89 10.35
C VAL A 429 10.73 -39.34 9.49
N PHE A 430 9.67 -40.17 9.31
CA PHE A 430 8.47 -39.76 8.57
C PHE A 430 7.79 -38.50 9.17
N LEU A 431 7.69 -38.43 10.50
CA LEU A 431 7.14 -37.28 11.21
C LEU A 431 7.96 -35.99 10.96
N VAL A 432 9.29 -36.10 11.03
CA VAL A 432 10.19 -34.96 10.80
C VAL A 432 10.04 -34.41 9.39
N ILE A 433 10.05 -35.28 8.36
CA ILE A 433 9.93 -34.89 6.95
C ILE A 433 8.59 -34.20 6.68
N SER A 434 7.55 -34.56 7.43
CA SER A 434 6.17 -34.16 7.14
C SER A 434 5.82 -32.73 7.51
N CYS A 435 6.70 -31.91 8.13
CA CYS A 435 6.40 -30.52 8.46
C CYS A 435 6.19 -29.67 7.18
N PRO A 436 5.05 -28.99 6.97
CA PRO A 436 4.84 -28.14 5.78
C PRO A 436 5.47 -26.75 5.92
N CYS A 437 6.56 -26.58 6.67
CA CYS A 437 7.16 -25.29 7.07
C CYS A 437 7.48 -24.39 5.87
N ALA A 438 8.07 -24.97 4.81
CA ALA A 438 8.40 -24.24 3.59
C ALA A 438 7.19 -23.59 2.92
N LEU A 439 6.02 -24.25 2.91
CA LEU A 439 4.80 -23.72 2.28
C LEU A 439 4.18 -22.62 3.12
N VAL A 440 4.11 -22.82 4.45
CA VAL A 440 3.46 -21.88 5.38
C VAL A 440 4.17 -20.53 5.42
N VAL A 441 5.50 -20.51 5.23
CA VAL A 441 6.31 -19.29 5.29
C VAL A 441 6.50 -18.66 3.91
N SER A 442 6.84 -19.46 2.89
CA SER A 442 7.25 -18.90 1.59
C SER A 442 6.10 -18.30 0.78
N ILE A 443 4.88 -18.82 0.94
CA ILE A 443 3.73 -18.35 0.13
C ILE A 443 3.28 -16.96 0.55
N PRO A 444 2.98 -16.66 1.83
CA PRO A 444 2.69 -15.29 2.25
C PRO A 444 3.83 -14.33 1.89
N LEU A 445 5.07 -14.76 2.10
CA LEU A 445 6.24 -13.95 1.78
C LEU A 445 6.32 -13.61 0.27
N GLY A 446 5.95 -14.54 -0.61
CA GLY A 446 5.87 -14.33 -2.05
C GLY A 446 4.82 -13.27 -2.44
N PHE A 447 3.61 -13.36 -1.86
CA PHE A 447 2.56 -12.35 -2.09
C PHE A 447 2.95 -10.99 -1.52
N PHE A 448 3.54 -10.93 -0.33
CA PHE A 448 4.08 -9.69 0.22
C PHE A 448 5.17 -9.08 -0.66
N GLY A 449 6.06 -9.92 -1.21
CA GLY A 449 7.05 -9.49 -2.18
C GLY A 449 6.41 -8.86 -3.42
N GLY A 450 5.33 -9.46 -3.93
CA GLY A 450 4.56 -8.95 -5.04
C GLY A 450 3.90 -7.60 -4.75
N ILE A 451 3.26 -7.45 -3.58
CA ILE A 451 2.68 -6.17 -3.13
C ILE A 451 3.78 -5.11 -3.00
N GLY A 452 4.93 -5.46 -2.43
CA GLY A 452 6.07 -4.55 -2.34
C GLY A 452 6.64 -4.13 -3.71
N ALA A 453 6.67 -5.04 -4.69
CA ALA A 453 7.06 -4.72 -6.07
C ALA A 453 6.04 -3.79 -6.75
N ALA A 454 4.74 -4.00 -6.53
CA ALA A 454 3.68 -3.15 -7.02
C ALA A 454 3.81 -1.72 -6.44
N SER A 455 3.99 -1.61 -5.12
CA SER A 455 4.17 -0.33 -4.44
C SER A 455 5.38 0.45 -4.98
N LYS A 456 6.52 -0.21 -5.22
CA LYS A 456 7.71 0.39 -5.87
C LYS A 456 7.44 0.91 -7.28
N SER A 457 6.42 0.38 -7.94
CA SER A 457 6.01 0.79 -9.29
C SER A 457 4.90 1.84 -9.26
N GLY A 458 4.57 2.43 -8.11
CA GLY A 458 3.49 3.39 -7.94
C GLY A 458 2.09 2.75 -7.97
N ILE A 459 1.99 1.45 -7.65
CA ILE A 459 0.73 0.69 -7.68
C ILE A 459 0.45 0.17 -6.28
N LEU A 460 -0.61 0.65 -5.63
CA LEU A 460 -1.02 0.22 -4.31
C LEU A 460 -2.07 -0.88 -4.41
N VAL A 461 -1.80 -2.03 -3.82
CA VAL A 461 -2.71 -3.19 -3.81
C VAL A 461 -3.23 -3.41 -2.41
N LYS A 462 -4.55 -3.37 -2.20
CA LYS A 462 -5.19 -3.47 -0.87
C LYS A 462 -5.24 -4.89 -0.30
N GLY A 463 -4.76 -5.89 -1.03
CA GLY A 463 -4.74 -7.26 -0.52
C GLY A 463 -4.10 -8.27 -1.46
N SER A 464 -3.56 -9.36 -0.89
CA SER A 464 -2.98 -10.44 -1.70
C SER A 464 -4.04 -11.18 -2.53
N ASN A 465 -5.32 -11.17 -2.10
CA ASN A 465 -6.44 -11.70 -2.88
C ASN A 465 -6.65 -10.93 -4.20
N PHE A 466 -6.46 -9.60 -4.20
CA PHE A 466 -6.58 -8.77 -5.40
C PHE A 466 -5.39 -8.99 -6.33
N LEU A 467 -4.17 -9.11 -5.77
CA LEU A 467 -2.99 -9.48 -6.54
C LEU A 467 -3.15 -10.88 -7.18
N GLU A 468 -3.75 -11.83 -6.46
CA GLU A 468 -4.05 -13.15 -7.01
C GLU A 468 -5.10 -13.06 -8.12
N ALA A 469 -6.17 -12.27 -7.94
CA ALA A 469 -7.27 -12.10 -8.90
C ALA A 469 -6.78 -11.55 -10.25
N LEU A 470 -5.78 -10.66 -10.26
CA LEU A 470 -5.17 -10.13 -11.49
C LEU A 470 -4.62 -11.21 -12.44
N ASN A 471 -4.31 -12.41 -11.92
CA ASN A 471 -3.84 -13.50 -12.77
C ASN A 471 -4.91 -14.11 -13.67
N ASP A 472 -6.16 -14.01 -13.26
CA ASP A 472 -7.30 -14.66 -13.92
C ASP A 472 -8.15 -13.64 -14.73
N VAL A 473 -7.63 -12.41 -14.90
CA VAL A 473 -8.27 -11.33 -15.67
C VAL A 473 -8.33 -11.68 -17.15
N LYS A 474 -9.50 -11.52 -17.72
CA LYS A 474 -9.78 -11.71 -19.15
C LYS A 474 -10.46 -10.51 -19.81
N VAL A 475 -11.12 -9.67 -19.02
CA VAL A 475 -11.83 -8.50 -19.47
C VAL A 475 -11.34 -7.28 -18.70
N VAL A 476 -10.97 -6.23 -19.40
CA VAL A 476 -10.65 -4.93 -18.80
C VAL A 476 -11.63 -3.90 -19.32
N VAL A 477 -12.35 -3.28 -18.42
CA VAL A 477 -13.35 -2.26 -18.67
C VAL A 477 -12.78 -0.92 -18.23
N PHE A 478 -12.75 0.04 -19.13
CA PHE A 478 -12.26 1.37 -18.88
C PHE A 478 -13.39 2.38 -18.81
N ASP A 479 -13.36 3.30 -17.87
CA ASP A 479 -13.99 4.58 -18.07
C ASP A 479 -13.20 5.38 -19.12
N LYS A 480 -13.84 6.31 -19.83
CA LYS A 480 -13.15 7.16 -20.79
C LYS A 480 -12.48 8.34 -20.12
N THR A 481 -13.30 9.19 -19.48
CA THR A 481 -12.89 10.51 -19.00
C THR A 481 -12.02 10.41 -17.73
N GLY A 482 -10.87 11.11 -17.70
CA GLY A 482 -9.94 11.03 -16.58
C GLY A 482 -9.17 9.70 -16.47
N THR A 483 -9.56 8.66 -17.22
CA THR A 483 -8.93 7.33 -17.22
C THR A 483 -8.09 7.09 -18.46
N LEU A 484 -8.69 7.02 -19.64
CA LEU A 484 -8.00 6.93 -20.93
C LEU A 484 -7.65 8.29 -21.50
N THR A 485 -8.35 9.32 -21.04
CA THR A 485 -8.14 10.72 -21.40
C THR A 485 -7.73 11.51 -20.18
N LYS A 486 -7.21 12.72 -20.39
CA LYS A 486 -6.72 13.60 -19.30
C LYS A 486 -7.85 14.19 -18.46
N GLY A 487 -9.10 14.17 -18.96
CA GLY A 487 -10.24 14.85 -18.34
C GLY A 487 -10.18 16.37 -18.51
N GLU A 488 -9.29 16.84 -19.37
CA GLU A 488 -9.10 18.25 -19.69
C GLU A 488 -9.64 18.51 -21.10
N PHE A 489 -10.61 19.40 -21.19
CA PHE A 489 -11.12 19.85 -22.49
C PHE A 489 -10.11 20.78 -23.15
N LYS A 490 -9.83 20.55 -24.43
CA LYS A 490 -9.01 21.43 -25.27
C LYS A 490 -9.69 21.72 -26.60
N VAL A 491 -9.38 22.89 -27.17
CA VAL A 491 -9.78 23.20 -28.54
C VAL A 491 -8.98 22.31 -29.49
N ALA A 492 -9.66 21.28 -30.04
CA ALA A 492 -9.05 20.29 -30.95
C ALA A 492 -9.04 20.77 -32.42
N GLY A 493 -9.91 21.72 -32.77
CA GLY A 493 -9.95 22.29 -34.12
C GLY A 493 -10.81 23.53 -34.19
N ILE A 494 -10.43 24.43 -35.09
CA ILE A 494 -11.10 25.69 -35.37
C ILE A 494 -11.49 25.71 -36.85
N TYR A 495 -12.75 25.88 -37.16
CA TYR A 495 -13.30 25.73 -38.51
C TYR A 495 -14.08 26.99 -38.91
N PRO A 496 -13.41 28.04 -39.43
CA PRO A 496 -14.07 29.24 -39.85
C PRO A 496 -14.83 29.01 -41.18
N THR A 497 -15.86 29.85 -41.42
CA THR A 497 -16.50 29.96 -42.72
C THR A 497 -15.85 31.05 -43.58
N GLU A 498 -16.20 31.09 -44.88
CA GLU A 498 -15.69 32.13 -45.78
C GLU A 498 -15.92 33.52 -45.20
N GLY A 499 -14.85 34.34 -45.09
CA GLY A 499 -14.87 35.67 -44.56
C GLY A 499 -14.45 35.80 -43.09
N PHE A 500 -14.12 34.69 -42.40
CA PHE A 500 -13.58 34.67 -41.05
C PHE A 500 -12.23 33.96 -41.02
N GLU A 501 -11.30 34.43 -40.17
CA GLU A 501 -10.02 33.76 -39.92
C GLU A 501 -10.09 32.92 -38.63
N GLU A 502 -9.21 31.89 -38.51
CA GLU A 502 -9.17 31.01 -37.32
C GLU A 502 -8.96 31.81 -36.03
N ASN A 503 -8.01 32.77 -36.04
CA ASN A 503 -7.71 33.56 -34.87
C ASN A 503 -8.87 34.48 -34.47
N ASP A 504 -9.59 35.06 -35.45
CA ASP A 504 -10.76 35.90 -35.20
C ASP A 504 -11.93 35.10 -34.62
N LEU A 505 -12.12 33.86 -35.11
CA LEU A 505 -13.15 32.98 -34.60
C LEU A 505 -12.86 32.53 -33.17
N LEU A 506 -11.57 32.17 -32.88
CA LEU A 506 -11.17 31.83 -31.54
C LEU A 506 -11.28 32.99 -30.56
N ARG A 507 -10.84 34.19 -30.96
CA ARG A 507 -10.98 35.42 -30.18
C ARG A 507 -12.46 35.70 -29.87
N THR A 508 -13.31 35.65 -30.88
CA THR A 508 -14.77 35.91 -30.74
C THR A 508 -15.39 34.93 -29.76
N ALA A 509 -15.03 33.62 -29.87
CA ALA A 509 -15.50 32.58 -28.99
C ALA A 509 -15.00 32.80 -27.54
N ALA A 510 -13.73 33.15 -27.35
CA ALA A 510 -13.16 33.42 -26.02
C ALA A 510 -13.83 34.63 -25.34
N TYR A 511 -14.10 35.69 -26.09
CA TYR A 511 -14.82 36.87 -25.58
C TYR A 511 -16.28 36.51 -25.21
N ALA A 512 -16.96 35.73 -26.04
CA ALA A 512 -18.32 35.28 -25.75
C ALA A 512 -18.39 34.40 -24.47
N GLU A 513 -17.39 33.55 -24.25
CA GLU A 513 -17.34 32.63 -23.12
C GLU A 513 -16.61 33.20 -21.87
N SER A 514 -16.29 34.50 -21.87
CA SER A 514 -15.48 35.14 -20.83
C SER A 514 -16.06 35.08 -19.43
N HIS A 515 -17.38 35.13 -19.29
CA HIS A 515 -18.10 35.10 -18.01
C HIS A 515 -18.66 33.70 -17.66
N SER A 516 -18.51 32.73 -18.54
CA SER A 516 -18.98 31.35 -18.31
C SER A 516 -17.97 30.56 -17.42
N SER A 517 -18.49 29.86 -16.42
CA SER A 517 -17.72 28.93 -15.59
C SER A 517 -17.70 27.50 -16.14
N HIS A 518 -18.24 27.28 -17.33
CA HIS A 518 -18.29 25.96 -17.93
C HIS A 518 -16.90 25.48 -18.37
N PRO A 519 -16.51 24.22 -18.18
CA PRO A 519 -15.17 23.71 -18.56
C PRO A 519 -14.82 23.93 -20.04
N ILE A 520 -15.83 23.91 -20.94
CA ILE A 520 -15.66 24.24 -22.36
C ILE A 520 -15.25 25.69 -22.54
N ALA A 521 -15.87 26.62 -21.82
CA ALA A 521 -15.51 28.02 -21.84
C ALA A 521 -14.08 28.29 -21.36
N GLU A 522 -13.67 27.60 -20.29
CA GLU A 522 -12.31 27.64 -19.78
C GLU A 522 -11.30 27.17 -20.82
N SER A 523 -11.59 26.06 -21.52
CA SER A 523 -10.74 25.53 -22.58
C SER A 523 -10.58 26.50 -23.76
N ILE A 524 -11.65 27.21 -24.13
CA ILE A 524 -11.62 28.20 -25.21
C ILE A 524 -10.78 29.43 -24.79
N ARG A 525 -10.97 29.93 -23.56
CA ARG A 525 -10.15 31.04 -23.03
C ARG A 525 -8.67 30.63 -22.91
N ALA A 526 -8.37 29.43 -22.43
CA ALA A 526 -7.01 28.95 -22.36
C ALA A 526 -6.34 28.80 -23.73
N ALA A 527 -7.10 28.39 -24.75
CA ALA A 527 -6.59 28.31 -26.13
C ALA A 527 -6.33 29.72 -26.72
N TYR A 528 -7.13 30.73 -26.37
CA TYR A 528 -6.91 32.09 -26.79
C TYR A 528 -5.67 32.69 -26.11
N GLY A 529 -5.46 32.47 -24.82
CA GLY A 529 -4.22 32.80 -24.09
C GLY A 529 -3.92 34.28 -23.87
N GLU A 530 -4.81 35.19 -24.29
CA GLU A 530 -4.66 36.65 -24.10
C GLU A 530 -5.68 37.16 -23.09
N GLU A 531 -5.38 38.32 -22.49
CA GLU A 531 -6.27 39.00 -21.55
C GLU A 531 -7.49 39.57 -22.27
N ILE A 532 -8.69 39.29 -21.78
CA ILE A 532 -9.94 39.73 -22.38
C ILE A 532 -10.38 41.02 -21.68
N PRO A 533 -10.40 42.19 -22.39
CA PRO A 533 -10.84 43.46 -21.81
C PRO A 533 -12.33 43.43 -21.46
N GLY A 534 -12.67 43.63 -20.20
CA GLY A 534 -14.07 43.64 -19.73
C GLY A 534 -14.97 44.66 -20.43
N GLU A 535 -14.39 45.76 -20.91
CA GLU A 535 -15.10 46.82 -21.65
C GLU A 535 -15.59 46.39 -23.06
N ALA A 536 -15.00 45.30 -23.59
CA ALA A 536 -15.38 44.77 -24.90
C ALA A 536 -16.67 43.94 -24.88
N ILE A 537 -17.23 43.67 -23.70
CA ILE A 537 -18.33 42.72 -23.49
C ILE A 537 -19.53 43.47 -22.90
N ALA A 538 -20.69 43.30 -23.54
CA ALA A 538 -21.97 43.86 -23.08
C ALA A 538 -23.11 42.83 -23.28
N ASP A 539 -24.22 43.03 -22.61
CA ASP A 539 -25.48 42.31 -22.78
C ASP A 539 -25.30 40.76 -22.68
N TYR A 540 -24.46 40.27 -21.76
CA TYR A 540 -24.23 38.86 -21.57
C TYR A 540 -25.48 38.14 -21.09
N ASN A 541 -25.94 37.12 -21.83
CA ASN A 541 -27.13 36.36 -21.52
C ASN A 541 -26.86 34.86 -21.79
N GLU A 542 -26.84 34.05 -20.74
CA GLU A 542 -26.72 32.59 -20.82
C GLU A 542 -28.09 31.94 -21.05
N ILE A 543 -28.21 31.21 -22.15
CA ILE A 543 -29.43 30.49 -22.56
C ILE A 543 -29.24 29.01 -22.16
N SER A 544 -29.85 28.63 -21.03
CA SER A 544 -29.70 27.29 -20.46
C SER A 544 -29.94 26.18 -21.49
N GLY A 545 -28.97 25.25 -21.59
CA GLY A 545 -29.01 24.11 -22.51
C GLY A 545 -28.79 24.44 -23.99
N HIS A 546 -28.49 25.71 -24.34
CA HIS A 546 -28.29 26.14 -25.71
C HIS A 546 -26.93 26.82 -25.92
N GLY A 547 -26.52 27.74 -25.05
CA GLY A 547 -25.30 28.52 -25.19
C GLY A 547 -25.46 29.97 -24.70
N ILE A 548 -24.73 30.88 -25.28
CA ILE A 548 -24.58 32.25 -24.84
C ILE A 548 -24.95 33.24 -25.99
N ALA A 549 -25.67 34.28 -25.64
CA ALA A 549 -25.88 35.45 -26.48
C ALA A 549 -25.22 36.68 -25.80
N VAL A 550 -24.36 37.40 -26.51
CA VAL A 550 -23.54 38.46 -25.94
C VAL A 550 -23.20 39.49 -26.99
N THR A 551 -22.96 40.74 -26.59
CA THR A 551 -22.42 41.79 -27.45
C THR A 551 -20.91 41.88 -27.25
N VAL A 552 -20.12 41.56 -28.28
CA VAL A 552 -18.65 41.65 -28.28
C VAL A 552 -18.20 42.78 -29.21
N GLU A 553 -17.50 43.78 -28.68
CA GLU A 553 -17.03 44.92 -29.45
C GLU A 553 -18.14 45.61 -30.29
N GLY A 554 -19.38 45.66 -29.74
CA GLY A 554 -20.56 46.24 -30.41
C GLY A 554 -21.23 45.33 -31.45
N ARG A 555 -20.78 44.08 -31.63
CA ARG A 555 -21.38 43.10 -32.52
C ARG A 555 -22.14 42.03 -31.73
N ALA A 556 -23.30 41.65 -32.22
CA ALA A 556 -24.09 40.57 -31.58
C ALA A 556 -23.47 39.20 -31.89
N VAL A 557 -23.03 38.47 -30.83
CA VAL A 557 -22.40 37.19 -30.93
C VAL A 557 -23.24 36.12 -30.24
N LEU A 558 -23.40 34.97 -30.91
CA LEU A 558 -23.98 33.78 -30.37
C LEU A 558 -22.91 32.69 -30.33
N ALA A 559 -22.75 32.04 -29.18
CA ALA A 559 -21.84 30.92 -28.97
C ALA A 559 -22.62 29.76 -28.33
N GLY A 560 -22.67 28.59 -28.96
CA GLY A 560 -23.41 27.46 -28.37
C GLY A 560 -23.61 26.26 -29.31
N ASN A 561 -24.54 25.38 -28.96
CA ASN A 561 -24.83 24.19 -29.76
C ASN A 561 -25.67 24.48 -31.01
N ALA A 562 -25.84 23.44 -31.85
CA ALA A 562 -26.61 23.58 -33.09
C ALA A 562 -28.08 24.02 -32.86
N ARG A 563 -28.68 23.65 -31.71
CA ARG A 563 -30.04 24.06 -31.33
C ARG A 563 -30.17 25.56 -31.12
N LEU A 564 -29.09 26.21 -30.62
CA LEU A 564 -29.05 27.69 -30.53
C LEU A 564 -29.11 28.31 -31.90
N MET A 565 -28.33 27.83 -32.85
CA MET A 565 -28.30 28.30 -34.23
C MET A 565 -29.66 28.14 -34.92
N GLU A 566 -30.28 26.95 -34.78
CA GLU A 566 -31.59 26.65 -35.30
C GLU A 566 -32.69 27.56 -34.72
N ARG A 567 -32.69 27.77 -33.42
CA ARG A 567 -33.60 28.66 -32.72
C ARG A 567 -33.53 30.12 -33.24
N GLU A 568 -32.35 30.58 -33.57
CA GLU A 568 -32.12 31.96 -34.07
C GLU A 568 -32.20 32.02 -35.61
N GLY A 569 -32.57 30.91 -36.26
CA GLY A 569 -32.78 30.82 -37.72
C GLY A 569 -31.49 30.87 -38.53
N ILE A 570 -30.37 30.50 -37.95
CA ILE A 570 -29.03 30.52 -38.56
C ILE A 570 -28.69 29.09 -39.06
N ALA A 571 -28.43 28.94 -40.36
CA ALA A 571 -27.99 27.66 -40.92
C ALA A 571 -26.57 27.36 -40.49
N SER A 572 -26.41 26.33 -39.66
CA SER A 572 -25.08 25.83 -39.20
C SER A 572 -24.57 24.68 -40.08
N ARG A 573 -23.25 24.55 -40.17
CA ARG A 573 -22.63 23.38 -40.84
C ARG A 573 -22.66 22.17 -39.93
N THR A 574 -22.93 20.99 -40.50
CA THR A 574 -22.74 19.71 -39.78
C THR A 574 -21.24 19.46 -39.61
N PRO A 575 -20.75 19.28 -38.41
CA PRO A 575 -19.30 19.04 -38.17
C PRO A 575 -18.86 17.70 -38.77
N GLU A 576 -17.70 17.66 -39.39
CA GLU A 576 -17.02 16.40 -39.81
C GLU A 576 -16.09 15.88 -38.70
N ALA A 577 -15.95 16.64 -37.62
CA ALA A 577 -15.00 16.35 -36.55
C ALA A 577 -15.69 15.74 -35.32
N HIS A 578 -14.96 14.87 -34.59
CA HIS A 578 -15.41 14.20 -33.38
C HIS A 578 -15.07 15.03 -32.13
N GLY A 579 -16.09 15.53 -31.43
CA GLY A 579 -15.95 16.33 -30.21
C GLY A 579 -17.23 17.09 -29.89
N THR A 580 -17.19 17.86 -28.79
CA THR A 580 -18.24 18.82 -28.47
C THR A 580 -18.06 20.04 -29.36
N VAL A 581 -19.09 20.40 -30.10
CA VAL A 581 -19.05 21.48 -31.06
C VAL A 581 -19.66 22.74 -30.48
N VAL A 582 -18.92 23.84 -30.53
CA VAL A 582 -19.39 25.20 -30.21
C VAL A 582 -19.50 26.00 -31.50
N HIS A 583 -20.71 26.23 -31.93
CA HIS A 583 -21.01 27.05 -33.10
C HIS A 583 -20.97 28.53 -32.73
N ILE A 584 -20.40 29.36 -33.61
CA ILE A 584 -20.29 30.78 -33.43
C ILE A 584 -21.01 31.47 -34.58
N ALA A 585 -21.83 32.48 -34.23
CA ALA A 585 -22.45 33.36 -35.21
C ALA A 585 -22.24 34.82 -34.75
N VAL A 586 -22.02 35.72 -35.71
CA VAL A 586 -21.76 37.14 -35.49
C VAL A 586 -22.75 37.93 -36.36
N ASP A 587 -23.50 38.86 -35.76
CA ASP A 587 -24.52 39.68 -36.43
C ASP A 587 -25.50 38.82 -37.27
N LYS A 588 -25.93 37.65 -36.73
CA LYS A 588 -26.76 36.65 -37.38
C LYS A 588 -26.16 35.94 -38.61
N GLN A 589 -24.87 36.10 -38.85
CA GLN A 589 -24.14 35.37 -39.86
C GLN A 589 -23.37 34.24 -39.21
N TYR A 590 -23.44 33.05 -39.76
CA TYR A 590 -22.67 31.90 -39.26
C TYR A 590 -21.18 32.11 -39.51
N ALA A 591 -20.36 32.22 -38.42
CA ALA A 591 -18.95 32.48 -38.49
C ALA A 591 -18.09 31.23 -38.55
N GLY A 592 -18.57 30.11 -37.97
CA GLY A 592 -17.85 28.86 -37.93
C GLY A 592 -18.13 28.06 -36.66
N TYR A 593 -17.29 27.07 -36.38
CA TYR A 593 -17.38 26.28 -35.16
C TYR A 593 -16.01 25.90 -34.60
N LEU A 594 -15.97 25.70 -33.30
CA LEU A 594 -14.85 25.08 -32.59
C LEU A 594 -15.21 23.68 -32.18
N VAL A 595 -14.23 22.77 -32.24
CA VAL A 595 -14.36 21.42 -31.73
C VAL A 595 -13.56 21.31 -30.45
N ILE A 596 -14.25 20.94 -29.38
CA ILE A 596 -13.65 20.72 -28.07
C ILE A 596 -13.61 19.23 -27.82
N ALA A 597 -12.43 18.70 -27.53
CA ALA A 597 -12.25 17.29 -27.24
C ALA A 597 -11.41 17.10 -25.98
N ASP A 598 -11.66 16.00 -25.30
CA ASP A 598 -10.84 15.54 -24.20
C ASP A 598 -9.61 14.81 -24.75
N GLU A 599 -8.43 15.21 -24.33
CA GLU A 599 -7.16 14.70 -24.85
C GLU A 599 -6.87 13.30 -24.34
N VAL A 600 -6.60 12.36 -25.27
CA VAL A 600 -6.18 10.98 -24.95
C VAL A 600 -4.80 11.02 -24.30
N LYS A 601 -4.60 10.30 -23.19
CA LYS A 601 -3.29 10.19 -22.55
C LYS A 601 -2.28 9.51 -23.46
N GLU A 602 -1.04 9.96 -23.40
CA GLU A 602 0.03 9.50 -24.33
C GLU A 602 0.30 8.00 -24.25
N ASP A 603 0.13 7.40 -23.06
CA ASP A 603 0.38 5.98 -22.82
C ASP A 603 -0.85 5.08 -22.95
N SER A 604 -2.07 5.61 -23.18
CA SER A 604 -3.31 4.84 -23.28
C SER A 604 -3.27 3.80 -24.41
N LEU A 605 -2.74 4.16 -25.56
CA LEU A 605 -2.56 3.20 -26.67
C LEU A 605 -1.59 2.09 -26.29
N GLN A 606 -0.46 2.45 -25.67
CA GLN A 606 0.52 1.48 -25.20
C GLN A 606 -0.06 0.56 -24.13
N ALA A 607 -0.89 1.09 -23.23
CA ALA A 607 -1.60 0.31 -22.21
C ALA A 607 -2.48 -0.79 -22.82
N VAL A 608 -3.34 -0.43 -23.79
CA VAL A 608 -4.23 -1.39 -24.48
C VAL A 608 -3.43 -2.45 -25.22
N GLN A 609 -2.36 -2.06 -25.93
CA GLN A 609 -1.48 -2.99 -26.63
C GLN A 609 -0.73 -3.93 -25.66
N ALA A 610 -0.27 -3.43 -24.52
CA ALA A 610 0.40 -4.24 -23.50
C ALA A 610 -0.56 -5.26 -22.87
N LEU A 611 -1.83 -4.92 -22.66
CA LEU A 611 -2.87 -5.85 -22.22
C LEU A 611 -3.07 -6.99 -23.23
N GLY A 612 -3.10 -6.66 -24.51
CA GLY A 612 -3.18 -7.67 -25.59
C GLY A 612 -2.01 -8.65 -25.56
N ARG A 613 -0.76 -8.14 -25.36
CA ARG A 613 0.45 -8.99 -25.21
C ARG A 613 0.38 -9.89 -23.97
N LEU A 614 -0.32 -9.48 -22.94
CA LEU A 614 -0.55 -10.28 -21.73
C LEU A 614 -1.67 -11.32 -21.87
N GLY A 615 -2.32 -11.39 -23.05
CA GLY A 615 -3.39 -12.35 -23.35
C GLY A 615 -4.77 -11.89 -22.89
N ILE A 616 -4.96 -10.56 -22.73
CA ILE A 616 -6.25 -9.94 -22.45
C ILE A 616 -6.71 -9.28 -23.75
N HIS A 617 -7.67 -9.90 -24.42
CA HIS A 617 -8.12 -9.47 -25.74
C HIS A 617 -9.50 -8.79 -25.72
N ARG A 618 -10.25 -8.89 -24.60
CA ARG A 618 -11.53 -8.19 -24.44
C ARG A 618 -11.30 -6.92 -23.62
N THR A 619 -11.26 -5.79 -24.34
CA THR A 619 -11.22 -4.45 -23.76
C THR A 619 -12.54 -3.75 -24.08
N VAL A 620 -13.14 -3.14 -23.06
CA VAL A 620 -14.45 -2.49 -23.12
C VAL A 620 -14.28 -1.06 -22.64
N MET A 621 -14.92 -0.11 -23.31
CA MET A 621 -14.99 1.29 -22.85
C MET A 621 -16.43 1.66 -22.48
N LEU A 622 -16.62 2.24 -21.31
CA LEU A 622 -17.89 2.79 -20.83
C LEU A 622 -17.76 4.30 -20.76
N THR A 623 -18.70 5.03 -21.36
CA THR A 623 -18.69 6.50 -21.34
C THR A 623 -20.10 7.09 -21.38
N GLY A 624 -20.26 8.28 -20.80
CA GLY A 624 -21.45 9.12 -20.94
C GLY A 624 -21.49 9.95 -22.23
N ASP A 625 -20.39 9.97 -22.99
CA ASP A 625 -20.29 10.76 -24.21
C ASP A 625 -21.14 10.20 -25.36
N ALA A 626 -21.37 11.02 -26.38
CA ALA A 626 -22.04 10.62 -27.62
C ALA A 626 -21.27 9.50 -28.32
N LEU A 627 -22.03 8.60 -28.97
CA LEU A 627 -21.49 7.40 -29.62
C LEU A 627 -20.33 7.73 -30.60
N ALA A 628 -20.49 8.76 -31.44
CA ALA A 628 -19.48 9.13 -32.43
C ALA A 628 -18.12 9.52 -31.80
N VAL A 629 -18.14 10.22 -30.66
CA VAL A 629 -16.92 10.59 -29.91
C VAL A 629 -16.28 9.35 -29.29
N ALA A 630 -17.10 8.48 -28.70
CA ALA A 630 -16.64 7.25 -28.09
C ALA A 630 -16.02 6.31 -29.12
N GLU A 631 -16.62 6.15 -30.30
CA GLU A 631 -16.09 5.33 -31.39
C GLU A 631 -14.76 5.86 -31.93
N ALA A 632 -14.61 7.17 -32.06
CA ALA A 632 -13.35 7.78 -32.51
C ALA A 632 -12.19 7.46 -31.54
N VAL A 633 -12.41 7.65 -30.23
CA VAL A 633 -11.41 7.33 -29.20
C VAL A 633 -11.15 5.82 -29.16
N GLY A 634 -12.19 5.00 -29.23
CA GLY A 634 -12.05 3.54 -29.23
C GLY A 634 -11.27 3.00 -30.42
N GLN A 635 -11.49 3.55 -31.62
CA GLN A 635 -10.70 3.20 -32.82
C GLN A 635 -9.24 3.64 -32.68
N GLN A 636 -8.99 4.85 -32.18
CA GLN A 636 -7.64 5.35 -31.93
C GLN A 636 -6.86 4.44 -30.97
N LEU A 637 -7.52 3.91 -29.94
CA LEU A 637 -6.92 3.07 -28.90
C LEU A 637 -6.96 1.57 -29.22
N GLY A 638 -7.74 1.15 -30.23
CA GLY A 638 -7.91 -0.27 -30.56
C GLY A 638 -8.78 -1.03 -29.54
N ILE A 639 -9.77 -0.35 -28.94
CA ILE A 639 -10.70 -0.97 -27.98
C ILE A 639 -11.80 -1.69 -28.76
N GLY A 640 -12.07 -2.96 -28.39
CA GLY A 640 -12.95 -3.84 -29.16
C GLY A 640 -14.45 -3.63 -28.92
N GLU A 641 -14.86 -3.12 -27.75
CA GLU A 641 -16.25 -2.96 -27.37
C GLU A 641 -16.50 -1.59 -26.73
N ILE A 642 -17.53 -0.87 -27.18
CA ILE A 642 -17.81 0.49 -26.74
C ILE A 642 -19.28 0.60 -26.33
N HIS A 643 -19.51 1.11 -25.13
CA HIS A 643 -20.83 1.48 -24.64
C HIS A 643 -20.84 2.99 -24.35
N ALA A 644 -21.58 3.74 -25.15
CA ALA A 644 -21.69 5.18 -25.09
C ALA A 644 -23.04 5.63 -24.50
N GLU A 645 -23.16 6.93 -24.22
CA GLU A 645 -24.39 7.58 -23.72
C GLU A 645 -24.92 6.97 -22.40
N LEU A 646 -24.01 6.47 -21.56
CA LEU A 646 -24.35 5.79 -20.31
C LEU A 646 -24.54 6.78 -19.16
N LEU A 647 -25.63 6.65 -18.44
CA LEU A 647 -25.77 7.22 -17.11
C LEU A 647 -24.98 6.38 -16.07
N PRO A 648 -24.63 6.90 -14.90
CA PRO A 648 -23.87 6.16 -13.89
C PRO A 648 -24.46 4.79 -13.53
N GLN A 649 -25.79 4.70 -13.40
CA GLN A 649 -26.49 3.44 -13.14
C GLN A 649 -26.34 2.43 -14.28
N HIS A 650 -26.34 2.89 -15.54
CA HIS A 650 -26.16 2.02 -16.71
C HIS A 650 -24.74 1.45 -16.80
N LYS A 651 -23.72 2.16 -16.26
CA LYS A 651 -22.37 1.61 -16.17
C LYS A 651 -22.32 0.41 -15.21
N VAL A 652 -23.06 0.46 -14.08
CA VAL A 652 -23.17 -0.68 -13.16
C VAL A 652 -23.87 -1.86 -13.83
N GLU A 653 -24.98 -1.62 -14.53
CA GLU A 653 -25.73 -2.65 -15.28
C GLU A 653 -24.86 -3.31 -16.36
N ALA A 654 -24.01 -2.52 -17.05
CA ALA A 654 -23.05 -3.02 -18.02
C ALA A 654 -22.04 -4.00 -17.39
N ILE A 655 -21.47 -3.65 -16.23
CA ILE A 655 -20.58 -4.56 -15.48
C ILE A 655 -21.33 -5.83 -15.07
N GLU A 656 -22.55 -5.72 -14.55
CA GLU A 656 -23.34 -6.89 -14.16
C GLU A 656 -23.70 -7.80 -15.36
N LYS A 657 -23.90 -7.22 -16.53
CA LYS A 657 -24.09 -7.99 -17.77
C LYS A 657 -22.81 -8.76 -18.12
N LEU A 658 -21.66 -8.10 -18.11
CA LEU A 658 -20.37 -8.73 -18.37
C LEU A 658 -20.07 -9.83 -17.33
N GLU A 659 -20.46 -9.64 -16.07
CA GLU A 659 -20.32 -10.66 -15.02
C GLU A 659 -21.15 -11.91 -15.28
N ARG A 660 -22.33 -11.78 -15.84
CA ARG A 660 -23.19 -12.94 -16.21
C ARG A 660 -22.65 -13.70 -17.43
N GLU A 661 -21.95 -13.01 -18.32
CA GLU A 661 -21.38 -13.57 -19.55
C GLU A 661 -20.06 -14.31 -19.30
N LYS A 662 -19.29 -13.91 -18.25
CA LYS A 662 -17.98 -14.50 -17.97
C LYS A 662 -18.06 -15.92 -17.40
N SER A 663 -17.03 -16.73 -17.60
CA SER A 663 -16.88 -18.01 -16.91
C SER A 663 -16.50 -17.79 -15.42
N GLN A 664 -16.80 -18.79 -14.56
CA GLN A 664 -16.52 -18.68 -13.10
C GLN A 664 -15.06 -18.41 -12.75
N ARG A 665 -14.11 -18.74 -13.64
CA ARG A 665 -12.68 -18.54 -13.41
C ARG A 665 -12.17 -17.19 -13.91
N GLU A 666 -12.91 -16.56 -14.80
CA GLU A 666 -12.53 -15.29 -15.38
C GLU A 666 -12.83 -14.14 -14.43
N LYS A 667 -11.98 -13.12 -14.47
CA LYS A 667 -12.08 -11.91 -13.68
C LYS A 667 -12.21 -10.68 -14.56
N ILE A 668 -13.03 -9.73 -14.14
CA ILE A 668 -13.25 -8.44 -14.77
C ILE A 668 -12.57 -7.37 -13.91
N ILE A 669 -11.73 -6.56 -14.55
CA ILE A 669 -11.23 -5.31 -13.98
C ILE A 669 -12.10 -4.17 -14.49
N PHE A 670 -12.47 -3.25 -13.61
CA PHE A 670 -12.95 -1.93 -13.98
C PHE A 670 -11.88 -0.89 -13.57
N VAL A 671 -11.61 0.03 -14.50
CA VAL A 671 -10.63 1.11 -14.31
C VAL A 671 -11.35 2.45 -14.47
N GLY A 672 -11.27 3.30 -13.46
CA GLY A 672 -11.92 4.62 -13.45
C GLY A 672 -11.14 5.64 -12.62
N ASP A 673 -11.51 6.91 -12.71
CA ASP A 673 -10.95 8.00 -11.89
C ASP A 673 -11.61 8.08 -10.50
N GLY A 674 -12.75 7.44 -10.34
CA GLY A 674 -13.45 7.19 -9.08
C GLY A 674 -14.34 8.32 -8.56
N ILE A 675 -14.39 9.49 -9.18
CA ILE A 675 -15.27 10.56 -8.73
C ILE A 675 -16.74 10.16 -8.96
N ASN A 676 -17.06 9.68 -10.17
CA ASN A 676 -18.40 9.26 -10.55
C ASN A 676 -18.60 7.74 -10.57
N ASP A 677 -17.50 6.97 -10.53
CA ASP A 677 -17.48 5.53 -10.80
C ASP A 677 -17.33 4.67 -9.54
N THR A 678 -17.36 5.28 -8.34
CA THR A 678 -17.29 4.57 -7.06
C THR A 678 -18.19 3.32 -6.99
N PRO A 679 -19.47 3.37 -7.40
CA PRO A 679 -20.33 2.18 -7.39
C PRO A 679 -19.88 1.08 -8.37
N VAL A 680 -19.29 1.47 -9.50
CA VAL A 680 -18.81 0.56 -10.54
C VAL A 680 -17.50 -0.11 -10.10
N LEU A 681 -16.59 0.67 -9.50
CA LEU A 681 -15.33 0.19 -8.89
C LEU A 681 -15.60 -0.89 -7.84
N ALA A 682 -16.55 -0.64 -6.95
CA ALA A 682 -16.91 -1.58 -5.89
C ALA A 682 -17.63 -2.84 -6.41
N ARG A 683 -18.22 -2.78 -7.60
CA ARG A 683 -19.01 -3.88 -8.16
C ARG A 683 -18.17 -4.85 -8.99
N ALA A 684 -17.10 -4.41 -9.63
CA ALA A 684 -16.20 -5.25 -10.40
C ALA A 684 -15.48 -6.31 -9.54
N ASP A 685 -14.94 -7.37 -10.15
CA ASP A 685 -14.10 -8.33 -9.43
C ASP A 685 -12.84 -7.69 -8.85
N VAL A 686 -12.29 -6.69 -9.57
CA VAL A 686 -11.18 -5.84 -9.12
C VAL A 686 -11.42 -4.42 -9.64
N GLY A 687 -11.60 -3.49 -8.73
CA GLY A 687 -11.68 -2.07 -9.04
C GLY A 687 -10.29 -1.42 -9.00
N ILE A 688 -9.92 -0.71 -10.06
CA ILE A 688 -8.66 0.04 -10.15
C ILE A 688 -8.98 1.52 -10.26
N ALA A 689 -8.52 2.32 -9.29
CA ALA A 689 -8.59 3.78 -9.36
C ALA A 689 -7.33 4.36 -10.00
N MET A 690 -7.52 5.32 -10.91
CA MET A 690 -6.46 6.07 -11.57
C MET A 690 -6.21 7.40 -10.86
N GLY A 691 -4.96 7.91 -10.95
CA GLY A 691 -4.63 9.23 -10.45
C GLY A 691 -4.86 9.40 -8.96
N GLY A 692 -4.43 8.46 -8.12
CA GLY A 692 -4.77 8.29 -6.70
C GLY A 692 -4.59 9.49 -5.76
N LEU A 693 -4.32 10.66 -6.32
CA LEU A 693 -4.08 11.90 -5.59
C LEU A 693 -5.28 12.88 -5.65
N GLY A 694 -6.32 12.52 -6.42
CA GLY A 694 -7.46 13.41 -6.68
C GLY A 694 -8.75 13.10 -5.92
N SER A 695 -9.04 11.84 -5.64
CA SER A 695 -10.32 11.44 -5.04
C SER A 695 -10.16 10.45 -3.89
N ASP A 696 -10.37 10.92 -2.67
CA ASP A 696 -10.36 10.06 -1.48
C ASP A 696 -11.43 8.95 -1.56
N ALA A 697 -12.59 9.26 -2.15
CA ALA A 697 -13.66 8.30 -2.37
C ALA A 697 -13.25 7.16 -3.34
N ALA A 698 -12.49 7.50 -4.39
CA ALA A 698 -11.95 6.51 -5.32
C ALA A 698 -10.92 5.59 -4.64
N ILE A 699 -10.01 6.19 -3.88
CA ILE A 699 -9.02 5.45 -3.10
C ILE A 699 -9.74 4.49 -2.13
N GLU A 700 -10.83 4.90 -1.49
CA GLU A 700 -11.56 4.06 -0.55
C GLU A 700 -12.27 2.89 -1.25
N ALA A 701 -12.91 3.14 -2.38
CA ALA A 701 -13.72 2.16 -3.09
C ALA A 701 -12.90 1.15 -3.92
N ALA A 702 -11.76 1.56 -4.46
CA ALA A 702 -10.95 0.69 -5.33
C ALA A 702 -10.16 -0.35 -4.52
N ASP A 703 -9.89 -1.49 -5.15
CA ASP A 703 -9.05 -2.58 -4.62
C ASP A 703 -7.56 -2.35 -4.92
N ILE A 704 -7.29 -1.64 -6.00
CA ILE A 704 -5.96 -1.26 -6.46
C ILE A 704 -5.98 0.22 -6.82
N VAL A 705 -4.94 0.96 -6.44
CA VAL A 705 -4.80 2.37 -6.75
C VAL A 705 -3.51 2.60 -7.53
N ILE A 706 -3.61 3.22 -8.69
CA ILE A 706 -2.46 3.66 -9.47
C ILE A 706 -2.17 5.11 -9.09
N MET A 707 -1.00 5.36 -8.49
CA MET A 707 -0.61 6.66 -7.96
C MET A 707 -0.25 7.66 -9.06
N THR A 708 0.29 7.14 -10.17
CA THR A 708 0.53 7.90 -11.39
C THR A 708 -0.73 7.94 -12.24
N ASP A 709 -0.81 8.92 -13.11
CA ASP A 709 -1.94 9.02 -14.03
C ASP A 709 -1.68 8.27 -15.37
N GLU A 710 -1.03 7.09 -15.25
CA GLU A 710 -0.54 6.28 -16.37
C GLU A 710 -1.32 4.96 -16.52
N PRO A 711 -2.21 4.80 -17.51
CA PRO A 711 -2.92 3.55 -17.80
C PRO A 711 -2.00 2.35 -18.05
N SER A 712 -0.78 2.55 -18.53
CA SER A 712 0.21 1.47 -18.76
C SER A 712 0.58 0.69 -17.49
N LYS A 713 0.42 1.28 -16.30
CA LYS A 713 0.66 0.64 -15.00
C LYS A 713 -0.30 -0.53 -14.73
N ILE A 714 -1.45 -0.58 -15.39
CA ILE A 714 -2.38 -1.73 -15.30
C ILE A 714 -1.69 -3.00 -15.82
N ALA A 715 -1.03 -2.92 -16.97
CA ALA A 715 -0.27 -4.03 -17.53
C ALA A 715 0.91 -4.42 -16.61
N THR A 716 1.54 -3.44 -15.99
CA THR A 716 2.60 -3.66 -14.98
C THR A 716 2.06 -4.41 -13.77
N ALA A 717 0.89 -4.03 -13.23
CA ALA A 717 0.24 -4.70 -12.10
C ALA A 717 -0.04 -6.19 -12.42
N ILE A 718 -0.59 -6.47 -13.60
CA ILE A 718 -0.88 -7.83 -14.06
C ILE A 718 0.41 -8.63 -14.25
N SER A 719 1.48 -8.02 -14.75
CA SER A 719 2.79 -8.66 -14.92
C SER A 719 3.42 -9.03 -13.57
N ILE A 720 3.32 -8.16 -12.57
CA ILE A 720 3.75 -8.42 -11.19
C ILE A 720 2.96 -9.59 -10.60
N ALA A 721 1.64 -9.59 -10.78
CA ALA A 721 0.77 -10.67 -10.32
C ALA A 721 1.16 -12.03 -10.92
N LYS A 722 1.35 -12.11 -12.25
CA LYS A 722 1.78 -13.32 -12.96
C LYS A 722 3.14 -13.82 -12.47
N ARG A 723 4.10 -12.92 -12.26
CA ARG A 723 5.42 -13.26 -11.72
C ARG A 723 5.31 -13.79 -10.29
N THR A 724 4.53 -13.13 -9.44
CA THR A 724 4.29 -13.55 -8.05
C THR A 724 3.69 -14.95 -8.01
N ARG A 725 2.63 -15.19 -8.79
CA ARG A 725 2.01 -16.51 -8.92
C ARG A 725 3.01 -17.58 -9.37
N THR A 726 3.85 -17.28 -10.35
CA THR A 726 4.87 -18.21 -10.83
C THR A 726 5.85 -18.60 -9.72
N ILE A 727 6.34 -17.65 -8.94
CA ILE A 727 7.24 -17.88 -7.81
C ILE A 727 6.56 -18.72 -6.72
N VAL A 728 5.33 -18.39 -6.38
CA VAL A 728 4.52 -19.14 -5.40
C VAL A 728 4.34 -20.59 -5.84
N TRP A 729 3.96 -20.81 -7.10
CA TRP A 729 3.79 -22.17 -7.63
C TRP A 729 5.11 -22.95 -7.74
N GLN A 730 6.23 -22.30 -8.07
CA GLN A 730 7.56 -22.91 -8.02
C GLN A 730 7.86 -23.44 -6.60
N ASN A 731 7.59 -22.62 -5.57
CA ASN A 731 7.80 -23.03 -4.18
C ASN A 731 6.90 -24.20 -3.78
N ILE A 732 5.61 -24.18 -4.17
CA ILE A 732 4.66 -25.25 -3.86
C ILE A 732 5.12 -26.55 -4.49
N ILE A 733 5.39 -26.56 -5.79
CA ILE A 733 5.77 -27.76 -6.54
C ILE A 733 7.11 -28.30 -6.02
N PHE A 734 8.10 -27.43 -5.83
CA PHE A 734 9.41 -27.81 -5.32
C PHE A 734 9.33 -28.44 -3.93
N ALA A 735 8.64 -27.76 -2.99
CA ALA A 735 8.50 -28.25 -1.63
C ALA A 735 7.76 -29.58 -1.56
N LEU A 736 6.66 -29.74 -2.31
CA LEU A 736 5.90 -31.00 -2.32
C LEU A 736 6.67 -32.14 -3.00
N ALA A 737 7.40 -31.88 -4.09
CA ALA A 737 8.18 -32.88 -4.79
C ALA A 737 9.32 -33.41 -3.92
N VAL A 738 10.12 -32.53 -3.30
CA VAL A 738 11.20 -32.95 -2.40
C VAL A 738 10.64 -33.71 -1.21
N LYS A 739 9.55 -33.20 -0.59
CA LYS A 739 8.91 -33.94 0.53
C LYS A 739 8.42 -35.31 0.14
N ALA A 740 7.77 -35.47 -1.02
CA ALA A 740 7.30 -36.75 -1.48
C ALA A 740 8.46 -37.77 -1.66
N ILE A 741 9.59 -37.32 -2.22
CA ILE A 741 10.79 -38.14 -2.37
C ILE A 741 11.32 -38.59 -1.01
N PHE A 742 11.53 -37.65 -0.07
CA PHE A 742 12.10 -37.99 1.24
C PHE A 742 11.13 -38.79 2.11
N LEU A 743 9.81 -38.59 2.01
CA LEU A 743 8.80 -39.43 2.68
C LEU A 743 8.88 -40.87 2.19
N LEU A 744 9.04 -41.10 0.89
CA LEU A 744 9.23 -42.43 0.35
C LEU A 744 10.55 -43.05 0.83
N LEU A 745 11.67 -42.31 0.75
CA LEU A 745 12.96 -42.78 1.23
C LEU A 745 12.94 -43.11 2.73
N GLY A 746 12.28 -42.31 3.56
CA GLY A 746 12.10 -42.54 4.98
C GLY A 746 11.24 -43.76 5.27
N ALA A 747 10.13 -43.97 4.54
CA ALA A 747 9.27 -45.16 4.68
C ALA A 747 10.00 -46.43 4.32
N PHE A 748 10.88 -46.42 3.31
CA PHE A 748 11.73 -47.55 2.95
C PHE A 748 12.95 -47.75 3.86
N GLY A 749 13.19 -46.80 4.81
CA GLY A 749 14.33 -46.87 5.74
C GLY A 749 15.69 -46.54 5.09
N ILE A 750 15.66 -45.84 3.96
CA ILE A 750 16.86 -45.37 3.25
C ILE A 750 17.32 -44.01 3.80
N ALA A 751 16.37 -43.11 4.09
CA ALA A 751 16.67 -41.83 4.67
C ALA A 751 16.78 -41.90 6.19
N THR A 752 17.79 -41.21 6.73
CA THR A 752 18.02 -41.02 8.16
C THR A 752 17.36 -39.75 8.67
N MET A 753 17.32 -39.55 9.99
CA MET A 753 16.81 -38.31 10.58
C MET A 753 17.60 -37.05 10.15
N TRP A 754 18.91 -37.17 9.90
CA TRP A 754 19.75 -36.07 9.44
C TRP A 754 19.32 -35.54 8.09
N GLU A 755 19.15 -36.45 7.15
CA GLU A 755 18.71 -36.11 5.79
C GLU A 755 17.28 -35.56 5.79
N ALA A 756 16.44 -36.06 6.68
CA ALA A 756 15.08 -35.57 6.87
C ALA A 756 15.05 -34.10 7.26
N VAL A 757 15.80 -33.71 8.30
CA VAL A 757 15.86 -32.31 8.78
C VAL A 757 16.57 -31.42 7.79
N PHE A 758 17.70 -31.89 7.23
CA PHE A 758 18.43 -31.11 6.21
C PHE A 758 17.56 -30.83 4.98
N SER A 759 16.76 -31.79 4.55
CA SER A 759 15.81 -31.62 3.46
C SER A 759 14.74 -30.57 3.81
N ASP A 760 14.13 -30.65 4.99
CA ASP A 760 13.05 -29.72 5.39
C ASP A 760 13.56 -28.29 5.52
N VAL A 761 14.65 -28.09 6.24
CA VAL A 761 15.31 -26.80 6.43
C VAL A 761 15.83 -26.23 5.10
N GLY A 762 16.51 -27.04 4.29
CA GLY A 762 17.06 -26.64 3.00
C GLY A 762 15.98 -26.19 2.03
N VAL A 763 14.89 -26.95 1.94
CA VAL A 763 13.73 -26.57 1.11
C VAL A 763 13.11 -25.26 1.59
N THR A 764 12.97 -25.08 2.90
CA THR A 764 12.40 -23.85 3.48
C THR A 764 13.26 -22.64 3.15
N VAL A 765 14.57 -22.71 3.34
CA VAL A 765 15.50 -21.64 3.02
C VAL A 765 15.47 -21.30 1.52
N LEU A 766 15.51 -22.32 0.64
CA LEU A 766 15.45 -22.10 -0.80
C LEU A 766 14.12 -21.49 -1.24
N ALA A 767 13.00 -21.93 -0.68
CA ALA A 767 11.68 -21.38 -0.97
C ALA A 767 11.54 -19.92 -0.50
N VAL A 768 12.09 -19.58 0.67
CA VAL A 768 12.14 -18.19 1.17
C VAL A 768 13.01 -17.32 0.27
N LEU A 769 14.21 -17.78 -0.11
CA LEU A 769 15.08 -17.05 -1.03
C LEU A 769 14.43 -16.84 -2.41
N ASN A 770 13.71 -17.85 -2.91
CA ASN A 770 12.95 -17.70 -4.15
C ASN A 770 11.82 -16.67 -4.01
N SER A 771 11.13 -16.62 -2.86
CA SER A 771 10.06 -15.65 -2.58
C SER A 771 10.56 -14.21 -2.58
N VAL A 772 11.79 -13.95 -2.10
CA VAL A 772 12.42 -12.62 -2.13
C VAL A 772 12.53 -12.06 -3.56
N ARG A 773 12.61 -12.90 -4.59
CA ARG A 773 12.64 -12.48 -6.00
C ARG A 773 11.34 -11.78 -6.43
N ALA A 774 10.24 -11.98 -5.72
CA ALA A 774 8.98 -11.29 -5.99
C ALA A 774 9.04 -9.79 -5.67
N LEU A 775 9.96 -9.33 -4.81
CA LEU A 775 10.20 -7.90 -4.50
C LEU A 775 10.74 -7.09 -5.68
N GLN A 776 11.26 -7.74 -6.70
CA GLN A 776 11.79 -7.06 -7.88
C GLN A 776 10.68 -6.93 -8.93
N PRO A 777 10.34 -5.72 -9.37
CA PRO A 777 9.38 -5.57 -10.47
C PRO A 777 9.89 -6.28 -11.73
N PRO A 778 9.00 -6.83 -12.57
CA PRO A 778 9.39 -7.34 -13.87
C PRO A 778 10.00 -6.19 -14.72
N LYS A 779 10.84 -6.53 -15.68
CA LYS A 779 11.25 -5.56 -16.69
C LYS A 779 9.99 -5.04 -17.42
N ALA A 780 10.00 -3.77 -17.79
CA ALA A 780 8.88 -3.14 -18.49
C ALA A 780 8.43 -4.00 -19.68
N VAL A 781 7.09 -4.18 -19.83
CA VAL A 781 6.46 -5.04 -20.86
C VAL A 781 6.40 -4.31 -22.20
#